data_45fbf88709d195d3d31bb1ce79a69810
#
_entry.id   45fbf88709d195d3d31bb1ce79a69810
#
_cell.length_a   1.000
_cell.length_b   1.000
_cell.length_c   1.000
_cell.angle_alpha   90.00
_cell.angle_beta   90.00
_cell.angle_gamma   90.00
#
_symmetry.space_group_name_H-M   'P 1'
#
loop_
_entity.id
_entity.type
_entity.pdbx_description
1 polymer ?
#
loop_
_entity_poly.entity_id
_entity_poly.type
_entity_poly.pdbx_seq_one_letter_code
_entity_poly.pdbx_strand_id
1 'polypeptide(L)'
;MQKRTVFETALVRRIPKKSDFLRYAAYEMSLEALRRKRVERLEMAKAPPSISDYALVRRQFQIFERALKKFKGDVGLWLQYIQVAKKEGARALVGRITARALQLHPNVPALYVLAASHELEHLSPSAARALLQRGLRLNADNVEMWREYVRMELGFVESLRRRWNVLGIEVKGKGKHKGASKGKGKEKEKEGDAEDPYLGLGEVNLEEEADRMEVDGEDVDEDEAARKEVMAGAIVKSVISSAAKAIPKIELFTSLHELISAYPSPPSLRESLLDHLHALLHKTLPSHPAAIKLSATRHLKADLVGEPLVDALKDANEQLLAYIRSTGGPVSPAVAAVYAEFVEEWCGKDVDDTLKAYLITSLHILIRQLPAPVPPGLLAAHIRLLASHHASLGSGLLPGKADSPEKILRTARKHTTKAPTSAAVWLARLGAERQFATQNEINAAWEEARKHVTGDRIQDVWLWGLEPANRRPPSPDCAPGTASEREHADIEAEVEVLEQLLHESSLIREPAATGALHEALLIRYAAASHRALRSRFRITSPPATIAQPPPRQRHIAKGRTNLSASAEARLARVRKIGSAYAPSARVWAEVFRQEAGGDSDVASTPAGGADAANDAYFGDADGDERVLRAVYEFWRQTDGVEATVAWATWLLRSGRSKDAVGVVARARSVLGEAAGETVERRWKSVLDGPEDAGVNSEEVPSAVWFDDAAAEETFAL
;
A
#
# COMPACT_ATOMS: atom_id res chain seq x y z
N MET A 1 29.92 10.05 30.63
CA MET A 1 30.84 8.88 30.71
C MET A 1 30.03 7.60 31.04
N GLN A 2 29.25 7.54 32.12
CA GLN A 2 28.52 6.32 32.54
C GLN A 2 27.64 5.65 31.45
N LYS A 3 26.85 6.43 30.68
CA LYS A 3 26.02 5.85 29.59
C LYS A 3 26.85 5.19 28.50
N ARG A 4 28.01 5.75 28.14
CA ARG A 4 28.92 5.14 27.15
C ARG A 4 29.51 3.81 27.63
N THR A 5 29.87 3.72 28.92
CA THR A 5 30.37 2.48 29.51
C THR A 5 29.30 1.37 29.41
N VAL A 6 28.03 1.68 29.67
CA VAL A 6 26.95 0.71 29.54
C VAL A 6 26.80 0.21 28.08
N PHE A 7 26.92 1.10 27.09
CA PHE A 7 26.86 0.67 25.68
C PHE A 7 28.10 -0.17 25.31
N GLU A 8 29.31 0.25 25.70
CA GLU A 8 30.54 -0.52 25.42
C GLU A 8 30.50 -1.91 26.08
N THR A 9 30.02 -2.02 27.33
CA THR A 9 29.84 -3.34 27.98
C THR A 9 28.80 -4.21 27.27
N ALA A 10 27.75 -3.62 26.72
CA ALA A 10 26.76 -4.34 25.92
C ALA A 10 27.38 -4.92 24.63
N LEU A 11 28.30 -4.17 23.98
CA LEU A 11 28.98 -4.60 22.76
C LEU A 11 30.04 -5.67 22.95
N VAL A 12 30.55 -5.83 24.17
CA VAL A 12 31.57 -6.85 24.52
C VAL A 12 30.94 -8.21 24.88
N ARG A 13 29.61 -8.29 24.96
CA ARG A 13 28.92 -9.56 25.19
C ARG A 13 29.35 -10.63 24.20
N ARG A 14 29.28 -11.92 24.63
CA ARG A 14 29.60 -13.07 23.78
C ARG A 14 28.81 -13.07 22.47
N ILE A 15 27.55 -12.66 22.53
CA ILE A 15 26.66 -12.53 21.37
C ILE A 15 26.08 -11.10 21.41
N PRO A 16 26.73 -10.12 20.77
CA PRO A 16 26.17 -8.75 20.68
C PRO A 16 25.00 -8.73 19.70
N LYS A 17 23.94 -8.00 20.07
CA LYS A 17 22.78 -7.81 19.20
C LYS A 17 23.00 -6.59 18.27
N LYS A 18 22.40 -6.62 17.06
CA LYS A 18 22.39 -5.47 16.13
C LYS A 18 21.84 -4.21 16.79
N SER A 19 20.75 -4.36 17.56
CA SER A 19 20.09 -3.28 18.30
C SER A 19 21.03 -2.54 19.26
N ASP A 20 21.99 -3.22 19.88
CA ASP A 20 22.94 -2.59 20.81
C ASP A 20 23.86 -1.58 20.07
N PHE A 21 24.31 -1.93 18.85
CA PHE A 21 25.09 -1.02 18.01
C PHE A 21 24.26 0.17 17.55
N LEU A 22 23.03 -0.06 17.11
CA LEU A 22 22.14 1.00 16.62
C LEU A 22 21.74 1.96 17.74
N ARG A 23 21.41 1.46 18.95
CA ARG A 23 21.13 2.29 20.14
C ARG A 23 22.34 3.14 20.51
N TYR A 24 23.54 2.58 20.44
CA TYR A 24 24.75 3.34 20.71
C TYR A 24 25.01 4.40 19.65
N ALA A 25 24.87 4.08 18.37
CA ALA A 25 24.99 5.06 17.28
C ALA A 25 23.97 6.19 17.43
N ALA A 26 22.70 5.87 17.70
CA ALA A 26 21.63 6.85 17.94
C ALA A 26 21.95 7.77 19.12
N TYR A 27 22.48 7.24 20.21
CA TYR A 27 22.93 8.04 21.35
C TYR A 27 24.04 9.03 20.95
N GLU A 28 25.08 8.60 20.21
CA GLU A 28 26.14 9.52 19.76
C GLU A 28 25.64 10.54 18.74
N MET A 29 24.68 10.19 17.88
CA MET A 29 24.02 11.13 16.97
C MET A 29 23.21 12.20 17.75
N SER A 30 22.49 11.80 18.80
CA SER A 30 21.76 12.74 19.66
C SER A 30 22.70 13.71 20.39
N LEU A 31 23.88 13.25 20.81
CA LEU A 31 24.88 14.09 21.42
C LEU A 31 25.47 15.10 20.42
N GLU A 32 25.71 14.68 19.18
CA GLU A 32 26.17 15.59 18.12
C GLU A 32 25.11 16.65 17.79
N ALA A 33 23.83 16.26 17.68
CA ALA A 33 22.75 17.20 17.49
C ALA A 33 22.66 18.25 18.63
N LEU A 34 22.83 17.82 19.88
CA LEU A 34 22.91 18.73 21.04
C LEU A 34 24.13 19.64 20.99
N ARG A 35 25.30 19.13 20.54
CA ARG A 35 26.50 19.93 20.35
C ARG A 35 26.27 21.04 19.31
N ARG A 36 25.69 20.70 18.16
CA ARG A 36 25.37 21.65 17.09
C ARG A 36 24.44 22.75 17.60
N LYS A 37 23.33 22.38 18.26
CA LYS A 37 22.41 23.35 18.87
C LYS A 37 23.08 24.26 19.90
N ARG A 38 24.08 23.77 20.66
CA ARG A 38 24.86 24.61 21.59
C ARG A 38 25.76 25.59 20.86
N VAL A 39 26.45 25.14 19.82
CA VAL A 39 27.33 26.00 18.98
C VAL A 39 26.50 27.12 18.35
N GLU A 40 25.34 26.79 17.83
CA GLU A 40 24.40 27.75 17.25
C GLU A 40 23.93 28.80 18.29
N ARG A 41 23.49 28.35 19.47
CA ARG A 41 23.03 29.24 20.54
C ARG A 41 24.12 30.16 21.11
N LEU A 42 25.36 29.69 21.11
CA LEU A 42 26.51 30.43 21.65
C LEU A 42 27.22 31.28 20.58
N GLU A 43 26.70 31.29 19.35
CA GLU A 43 27.27 32.01 18.22
C GLU A 43 28.77 31.72 17.99
N MET A 44 29.21 30.52 18.41
CA MET A 44 30.63 30.12 18.31
C MET A 44 31.04 29.72 16.90
N ALA A 45 30.13 29.84 15.91
CA ALA A 45 30.36 29.42 14.52
C ALA A 45 31.47 30.21 13.78
N LYS A 46 32.00 31.27 14.37
CA LYS A 46 33.04 32.12 13.76
C LYS A 46 34.49 31.58 13.86
N ALA A 47 34.70 30.50 14.64
CA ALA A 47 36.01 29.89 14.77
C ALA A 47 36.20 28.77 13.71
N PRO A 48 37.41 28.61 13.15
CA PRO A 48 37.68 27.49 12.22
C PRO A 48 37.41 26.13 12.93
N PRO A 49 36.80 25.14 12.24
CA PRO A 49 36.42 23.88 12.86
C PRO A 49 37.63 23.13 13.39
N SER A 50 37.60 22.74 14.67
CA SER A 50 38.63 21.99 15.38
C SER A 50 38.47 20.48 15.16
N ILE A 51 39.59 19.71 15.34
CA ILE A 51 39.53 18.25 15.31
C ILE A 51 38.56 17.69 16.34
N SER A 52 38.36 18.38 17.46
CA SER A 52 37.40 17.99 18.51
C SER A 52 35.94 18.06 18.04
N ASP A 53 35.61 18.94 17.08
CA ASP A 53 34.27 19.10 16.54
C ASP A 53 33.79 17.88 15.78
N TYR A 54 34.73 17.13 15.21
CA TYR A 54 34.40 15.90 14.48
C TYR A 54 34.52 14.61 15.35
N ALA A 55 34.83 14.76 16.63
CA ALA A 55 35.09 13.59 17.50
C ALA A 55 33.86 12.68 17.67
N LEU A 56 32.63 13.28 17.77
CA LEU A 56 31.40 12.51 17.90
C LEU A 56 31.03 11.84 16.58
N VAL A 57 31.18 12.52 15.46
CA VAL A 57 30.93 11.97 14.12
C VAL A 57 31.87 10.80 13.82
N ARG A 58 33.16 10.94 14.13
CA ARG A 58 34.12 9.83 13.99
C ARG A 58 33.74 8.63 14.84
N ARG A 59 33.19 8.85 16.05
CA ARG A 59 32.76 7.76 16.93
C ARG A 59 31.53 7.05 16.34
N GLN A 60 30.57 7.78 15.77
CA GLN A 60 29.45 7.18 15.05
C GLN A 60 29.94 6.23 13.95
N PHE A 61 30.85 6.68 13.11
CA PHE A 61 31.44 5.85 12.05
C PHE A 61 32.19 4.62 12.59
N GLN A 62 32.90 4.77 13.69
CA GLN A 62 33.58 3.63 14.35
C GLN A 62 32.57 2.57 14.86
N ILE A 63 31.43 3.01 15.40
CA ILE A 63 30.38 2.10 15.86
C ILE A 63 29.80 1.32 14.68
N PHE A 64 29.48 2.00 13.57
CA PHE A 64 28.99 1.34 12.35
C PHE A 64 30.03 0.39 11.74
N GLU A 65 31.32 0.76 11.69
CA GLU A 65 32.37 -0.14 11.22
C GLU A 65 32.49 -1.39 12.09
N ARG A 66 32.37 -1.26 13.41
CA ARG A 66 32.35 -2.40 14.35
C ARG A 66 31.11 -3.28 14.13
N ALA A 67 29.97 -2.67 13.92
CA ALA A 67 28.72 -3.37 13.62
C ALA A 67 28.84 -4.16 12.31
N LEU A 68 29.34 -3.55 11.24
CA LEU A 68 29.53 -4.20 9.94
C LEU A 68 30.56 -5.34 9.96
N LYS A 69 31.56 -5.28 10.84
CA LYS A 69 32.46 -6.42 11.03
C LYS A 69 31.76 -7.66 11.57
N LYS A 70 30.68 -7.47 12.36
CA LYS A 70 29.88 -8.56 12.94
C LYS A 70 28.73 -8.99 12.02
N PHE A 71 28.03 -8.02 11.42
CA PHE A 71 26.81 -8.22 10.63
C PHE A 71 27.04 -7.85 9.15
N LYS A 72 28.02 -8.48 8.51
CA LYS A 72 28.38 -8.17 7.10
C LYS A 72 27.24 -8.41 6.11
N GLY A 73 26.38 -9.40 6.38
CA GLY A 73 25.25 -9.78 5.52
C GLY A 73 24.02 -8.88 5.64
N ASP A 74 24.00 -7.95 6.59
CA ASP A 74 22.82 -7.09 6.82
C ASP A 74 22.87 -5.84 5.92
N VAL A 75 22.12 -5.90 4.82
CA VAL A 75 22.00 -4.79 3.85
C VAL A 75 21.44 -3.53 4.52
N GLY A 76 20.45 -3.67 5.42
CA GLY A 76 19.87 -2.55 6.14
C GLY A 76 20.88 -1.75 6.95
N LEU A 77 21.87 -2.43 7.54
CA LEU A 77 22.94 -1.77 8.28
C LEU A 77 23.90 -1.00 7.35
N TRP A 78 24.17 -1.53 6.15
CA TRP A 78 24.94 -0.81 5.12
C TRP A 78 24.23 0.46 4.68
N LEU A 79 22.92 0.37 4.39
CA LEU A 79 22.10 1.52 3.99
C LEU A 79 22.08 2.62 5.06
N GLN A 80 21.86 2.25 6.33
CA GLN A 80 21.88 3.19 7.45
C GLN A 80 23.25 3.87 7.60
N TYR A 81 24.33 3.14 7.45
CA TYR A 81 25.67 3.72 7.53
C TYR A 81 25.94 4.71 6.40
N ILE A 82 25.55 4.37 5.17
CA ILE A 82 25.66 5.26 4.00
C ILE A 82 24.85 6.55 4.25
N GLN A 83 23.62 6.45 4.75
CA GLN A 83 22.78 7.61 5.05
C GLN A 83 23.40 8.51 6.11
N VAL A 84 23.91 7.94 7.20
CA VAL A 84 24.59 8.72 8.25
C VAL A 84 25.84 9.38 7.69
N ALA A 85 26.64 8.69 6.90
CA ALA A 85 27.85 9.27 6.28
C ALA A 85 27.50 10.38 5.27
N LYS A 86 26.39 10.24 4.51
CA LYS A 86 25.85 11.26 3.60
C LYS A 86 25.37 12.49 4.36
N LYS A 87 24.58 12.30 5.43
CA LYS A 87 24.10 13.40 6.30
C LYS A 87 25.24 14.19 6.93
N GLU A 88 26.35 13.53 7.29
CA GLU A 88 27.53 14.17 7.84
C GLU A 88 28.49 14.74 6.78
N GLY A 89 28.14 14.69 5.49
CA GLY A 89 28.94 15.27 4.38
C GLY A 89 30.25 14.53 4.09
N ALA A 90 30.40 13.28 4.54
CA ALA A 90 31.66 12.51 4.42
C ALA A 90 31.80 11.83 3.05
N ARG A 91 31.89 12.60 1.95
CA ARG A 91 31.91 12.15 0.55
C ARG A 91 32.80 10.93 0.28
N ALA A 92 34.11 11.06 0.57
CA ALA A 92 35.06 9.97 0.34
C ALA A 92 34.75 8.70 1.16
N LEU A 93 34.11 8.86 2.30
CA LEU A 93 33.66 7.74 3.12
C LEU A 93 32.46 7.04 2.48
N VAL A 94 31.46 7.78 2.02
CA VAL A 94 30.30 7.24 1.31
C VAL A 94 30.73 6.41 0.12
N GLY A 95 31.62 6.92 -0.75
CA GLY A 95 32.12 6.16 -1.89
C GLY A 95 32.84 4.85 -1.49
N ARG A 96 33.62 4.86 -0.41
CA ARG A 96 34.25 3.64 0.11
C ARG A 96 33.28 2.63 0.71
N ILE A 97 32.27 3.10 1.43
CA ILE A 97 31.25 2.23 2.04
C ILE A 97 30.40 1.59 0.92
N THR A 98 29.94 2.40 -0.04
CA THR A 98 29.13 1.89 -1.16
C THR A 98 29.91 0.88 -2.01
N ALA A 99 31.16 1.13 -2.33
CA ALA A 99 32.01 0.18 -3.05
C ALA A 99 32.15 -1.16 -2.30
N ARG A 100 32.38 -1.13 -0.98
CA ARG A 100 32.44 -2.34 -0.14
C ARG A 100 31.09 -3.05 -0.06
N ALA A 101 29.99 -2.30 0.07
CA ALA A 101 28.65 -2.85 0.11
C ALA A 101 28.33 -3.57 -1.20
N LEU A 102 28.61 -2.95 -2.37
CA LEU A 102 28.41 -3.54 -3.69
C LEU A 102 29.28 -4.77 -3.97
N GLN A 103 30.47 -4.86 -3.37
CA GLN A 103 31.31 -6.07 -3.45
C GLN A 103 30.69 -7.25 -2.69
N LEU A 104 30.04 -7.00 -1.56
CA LEU A 104 29.45 -8.04 -0.73
C LEU A 104 28.02 -8.39 -1.16
N HIS A 105 27.27 -7.41 -1.68
CA HIS A 105 25.86 -7.52 -2.04
C HIS A 105 25.59 -7.05 -3.48
N PRO A 106 26.12 -7.73 -4.51
CA PRO A 106 25.99 -7.30 -5.90
C PRO A 106 24.57 -7.43 -6.45
N ASN A 107 23.70 -8.22 -5.82
CA ASN A 107 22.33 -8.46 -6.26
C ASN A 107 21.29 -7.51 -5.60
N VAL A 108 21.76 -6.45 -4.93
CA VAL A 108 20.85 -5.50 -4.26
C VAL A 108 20.76 -4.21 -5.09
N PRO A 109 19.64 -3.97 -5.81
CA PRO A 109 19.45 -2.80 -6.68
C PRO A 109 19.59 -1.47 -5.95
N ALA A 110 19.06 -1.37 -4.73
CA ALA A 110 19.06 -0.15 -3.93
C ALA A 110 20.47 0.41 -3.66
N LEU A 111 21.48 -0.43 -3.56
CA LEU A 111 22.86 0.00 -3.37
C LEU A 111 23.44 0.69 -4.61
N TYR A 112 23.08 0.22 -5.82
CA TYR A 112 23.49 0.87 -7.07
C TYR A 112 22.81 2.21 -7.27
N VAL A 113 21.51 2.29 -6.98
CA VAL A 113 20.75 3.54 -7.06
C VAL A 113 21.34 4.58 -6.10
N LEU A 114 21.64 4.17 -4.85
CA LEU A 114 22.23 5.05 -3.84
C LEU A 114 23.65 5.50 -4.21
N ALA A 115 24.46 4.61 -4.76
CA ALA A 115 25.80 4.94 -5.25
C ALA A 115 25.74 5.91 -6.44
N ALA A 116 24.82 5.66 -7.39
CA ALA A 116 24.64 6.52 -8.55
C ALA A 116 24.11 7.91 -8.15
N SER A 117 23.16 7.99 -7.22
CA SER A 117 22.66 9.28 -6.71
C SER A 117 23.77 10.10 -6.04
N HIS A 118 24.65 9.41 -5.29
CA HIS A 118 25.80 10.07 -4.68
C HIS A 118 26.76 10.65 -5.73
N GLU A 119 27.06 9.91 -6.81
CA GLU A 119 27.91 10.40 -7.91
C GLU A 119 27.26 11.58 -8.67
N LEU A 120 25.94 11.56 -8.84
CA LEU A 120 25.20 12.66 -9.46
C LEU A 120 25.23 13.95 -8.61
N GLU A 121 25.11 13.83 -7.29
CA GLU A 121 25.25 14.96 -6.35
C GLU A 121 26.65 15.58 -6.44
N HIS A 122 27.65 14.82 -6.91
CA HIS A 122 29.01 15.25 -7.11
C HIS A 122 29.34 15.59 -8.56
N LEU A 123 28.31 15.76 -9.38
CA LEU A 123 28.43 16.17 -10.79
C LEU A 123 29.24 15.20 -11.65
N SER A 124 29.23 13.91 -11.30
CA SER A 124 29.90 12.83 -12.03
C SER A 124 28.89 11.92 -12.77
N PRO A 125 28.23 12.38 -13.84
CA PRO A 125 27.22 11.59 -14.53
C PRO A 125 27.81 10.35 -15.22
N SER A 126 29.08 10.36 -15.63
CA SER A 126 29.76 9.21 -16.23
C SER A 126 29.95 8.08 -15.24
N ALA A 127 30.33 8.37 -13.98
CA ALA A 127 30.46 7.38 -12.91
C ALA A 127 29.07 6.84 -12.51
N ALA A 128 28.06 7.69 -12.40
CA ALA A 128 26.69 7.27 -12.11
C ALA A 128 26.15 6.32 -13.21
N ARG A 129 26.37 6.66 -14.48
CA ARG A 129 26.00 5.81 -15.62
C ARG A 129 26.68 4.42 -15.55
N ALA A 130 28.00 4.39 -15.31
CA ALA A 130 28.73 3.13 -15.19
C ALA A 130 28.21 2.25 -14.05
N LEU A 131 27.85 2.85 -12.91
CA LEU A 131 27.27 2.13 -11.76
C LEU A 131 25.90 1.55 -12.08
N LEU A 132 24.99 2.33 -12.69
CA LEU A 132 23.65 1.88 -13.06
C LEU A 132 23.72 0.79 -14.14
N GLN A 133 24.56 0.95 -15.17
CA GLN A 133 24.78 -0.09 -16.19
C GLN A 133 25.34 -1.39 -15.60
N ARG A 134 26.26 -1.28 -14.65
CA ARG A 134 26.78 -2.45 -13.93
C ARG A 134 25.67 -3.13 -13.12
N GLY A 135 24.85 -2.34 -12.41
CA GLY A 135 23.72 -2.84 -11.64
C GLY A 135 22.68 -3.55 -12.52
N LEU A 136 22.36 -2.98 -13.69
CA LEU A 136 21.41 -3.55 -14.66
C LEU A 136 21.89 -4.87 -15.27
N ARG A 137 23.22 -5.07 -15.43
CA ARG A 137 23.75 -6.36 -15.89
C ARG A 137 23.51 -7.50 -14.90
N LEU A 138 23.42 -7.18 -13.59
CA LEU A 138 23.21 -8.15 -12.54
C LEU A 138 21.73 -8.25 -12.12
N ASN A 139 20.97 -7.20 -12.28
CA ASN A 139 19.57 -7.07 -11.85
C ASN A 139 18.70 -6.56 -13.02
N ALA A 140 18.75 -7.26 -14.17
CA ALA A 140 18.06 -6.84 -15.38
C ALA A 140 16.53 -6.78 -15.24
N ASP A 141 15.95 -7.59 -14.34
CA ASP A 141 14.50 -7.72 -14.12
C ASP A 141 13.92 -6.66 -13.15
N ASN A 142 14.74 -5.76 -12.62
CA ASN A 142 14.29 -4.76 -11.67
C ASN A 142 13.82 -3.49 -12.37
N VAL A 143 12.53 -3.19 -12.27
CA VAL A 143 11.87 -2.02 -12.89
C VAL A 143 12.44 -0.71 -12.35
N GLU A 144 12.70 -0.62 -11.04
CA GLU A 144 13.20 0.60 -10.39
C GLU A 144 14.60 0.98 -10.88
N MET A 145 15.46 -0.01 -11.12
CA MET A 145 16.80 0.22 -11.71
C MET A 145 16.71 0.87 -13.09
N TRP A 146 15.80 0.39 -13.94
CA TRP A 146 15.57 0.97 -15.28
C TRP A 146 14.99 2.38 -15.17
N ARG A 147 14.05 2.60 -14.25
CA ARG A 147 13.45 3.90 -13.99
C ARG A 147 14.51 4.92 -13.57
N GLU A 148 15.38 4.56 -12.62
CA GLU A 148 16.46 5.45 -12.17
C GLU A 148 17.51 5.69 -13.26
N TYR A 149 17.77 4.71 -14.11
CA TYR A 149 18.66 4.91 -15.26
C TYR A 149 18.07 5.90 -16.27
N VAL A 150 16.79 5.76 -16.61
CA VAL A 150 16.09 6.72 -17.48
C VAL A 150 16.05 8.11 -16.85
N ARG A 151 15.80 8.22 -15.52
CA ARG A 151 15.83 9.49 -14.78
C ARG A 151 17.19 10.16 -14.88
N MET A 152 18.26 9.40 -14.69
CA MET A 152 19.64 9.91 -14.80
C MET A 152 19.93 10.45 -16.20
N GLU A 153 19.56 9.72 -17.25
CA GLU A 153 19.79 10.17 -18.64
C GLU A 153 18.94 11.39 -19.01
N LEU A 154 17.70 11.51 -18.50
CA LEU A 154 16.90 12.71 -18.63
C LEU A 154 17.57 13.91 -17.97
N GLY A 155 18.10 13.72 -16.74
CA GLY A 155 18.87 14.75 -16.04
C GLY A 155 20.12 15.18 -16.80
N PHE A 156 20.81 14.24 -17.41
CA PHE A 156 21.98 14.52 -18.24
C PHE A 156 21.63 15.35 -19.48
N VAL A 157 20.60 14.99 -20.22
CA VAL A 157 20.11 15.75 -21.40
C VAL A 157 19.70 17.16 -20.99
N GLU A 158 19.00 17.33 -19.87
CA GLU A 158 18.56 18.62 -19.37
C GLU A 158 19.75 19.50 -18.92
N SER A 159 20.76 18.89 -18.29
CA SER A 159 21.99 19.59 -17.91
C SER A 159 22.77 20.10 -19.11
N LEU A 160 22.85 19.30 -20.20
CA LEU A 160 23.44 19.72 -21.46
C LEU A 160 22.67 20.88 -22.08
N ARG A 161 21.35 20.81 -22.10
CA ARG A 161 20.48 21.86 -22.61
C ARG A 161 20.70 23.19 -21.88
N ARG A 162 20.75 23.18 -20.54
CA ARG A 162 21.02 24.36 -19.73
C ARG A 162 22.38 24.96 -20.05
N ARG A 163 23.42 24.14 -20.18
CA ARG A 163 24.78 24.62 -20.56
C ARG A 163 24.77 25.29 -21.94
N TRP A 164 24.11 24.70 -22.93
CA TRP A 164 24.05 25.25 -24.29
C TRP A 164 23.26 26.55 -24.33
N ASN A 165 22.17 26.65 -23.58
CA ASN A 165 21.43 27.90 -23.44
C ASN A 165 22.30 29.00 -22.87
N VAL A 166 23.11 28.72 -21.85
CA VAL A 166 24.04 29.67 -21.22
C VAL A 166 25.16 30.08 -22.20
N LEU A 167 25.65 29.15 -23.02
CA LEU A 167 26.70 29.41 -24.02
C LEU A 167 26.15 30.06 -25.31
N GLY A 168 24.85 30.27 -25.42
CA GLY A 168 24.24 30.88 -26.62
C GLY A 168 24.31 29.99 -27.87
N ILE A 169 24.51 28.65 -27.68
CA ILE A 169 24.54 27.70 -28.77
C ILE A 169 23.09 27.37 -29.12
N GLU A 170 22.48 28.13 -30.02
CA GLU A 170 21.15 27.84 -30.54
C GLU A 170 21.23 26.68 -31.55
N VAL A 171 20.53 25.58 -31.26
CA VAL A 171 20.27 24.55 -32.27
C VAL A 171 19.21 25.08 -33.22
N LYS A 172 19.63 25.73 -34.31
CA LYS A 172 18.74 26.29 -35.33
C LYS A 172 17.88 25.18 -35.95
N GLY A 173 16.61 25.11 -35.56
CA GLY A 173 15.61 24.40 -36.33
C GLY A 173 15.52 24.99 -37.73
N LYS A 174 15.43 24.13 -38.76
CA LYS A 174 15.19 24.55 -40.16
C LYS A 174 13.86 25.30 -40.27
N GLY A 175 13.90 26.60 -39.99
CA GLY A 175 12.86 27.56 -40.37
C GLY A 175 13.47 28.60 -41.30
N LYS A 176 13.08 28.58 -42.58
CA LYS A 176 13.43 29.60 -43.57
C LYS A 176 13.02 30.95 -43.05
N HIS A 177 13.99 31.84 -42.76
CA HIS A 177 13.78 33.28 -42.96
C HIS A 177 15.13 33.92 -43.27
N LYS A 178 15.22 34.38 -44.51
CA LYS A 178 16.19 35.37 -44.96
C LYS A 178 15.84 36.71 -44.32
N GLY A 179 16.83 37.38 -43.75
CA GLY A 179 16.68 38.75 -43.35
C GLY A 179 17.95 39.27 -42.68
N ALA A 180 18.79 39.95 -43.46
CA ALA A 180 19.98 40.64 -43.01
C ALA A 180 19.62 41.82 -42.09
N SER A 181 20.35 42.00 -41.01
CA SER A 181 20.72 43.36 -40.55
C SER A 181 21.90 43.33 -39.60
N LYS A 182 22.93 44.04 -40.01
CA LYS A 182 24.09 44.41 -39.23
C LYS A 182 23.68 45.47 -38.19
N GLY A 183 24.05 45.29 -36.93
CA GLY A 183 23.88 46.34 -35.93
C GLY A 183 24.87 46.13 -34.77
N LYS A 184 25.93 46.92 -34.78
CA LYS A 184 26.88 47.12 -33.69
C LYS A 184 26.19 47.93 -32.57
N GLY A 185 26.28 47.48 -31.34
CA GLY A 185 25.83 48.27 -30.18
C GLY A 185 26.36 47.65 -28.88
N LYS A 186 27.36 48.29 -28.36
CA LYS A 186 28.01 48.08 -27.06
C LYS A 186 27.19 48.88 -26.04
N GLU A 187 26.68 48.21 -25.01
CA GLU A 187 26.54 48.92 -23.73
C GLU A 187 26.44 47.93 -22.55
N LYS A 188 27.14 48.30 -21.53
CA LYS A 188 27.31 47.69 -20.22
C LYS A 188 26.21 48.22 -19.33
N GLU A 189 25.51 47.37 -18.62
CA GLU A 189 25.03 47.73 -17.29
C GLU A 189 25.01 46.55 -16.35
N LYS A 190 25.52 46.80 -15.15
CA LYS A 190 25.51 45.95 -13.97
C LYS A 190 24.17 46.14 -13.27
N GLU A 191 23.64 45.07 -12.74
CA GLU A 191 23.12 45.01 -11.38
C GLU A 191 22.37 43.67 -11.15
N GLY A 192 22.71 43.08 -10.03
CA GLY A 192 21.75 42.50 -9.09
C GLY A 192 21.99 41.04 -8.72
N ASP A 193 22.67 40.86 -7.58
CA ASP A 193 22.87 39.56 -6.92
C ASP A 193 21.56 38.83 -6.67
N ALA A 194 21.49 37.59 -7.17
CA ALA A 194 20.71 36.52 -6.57
C ALA A 194 21.59 35.28 -6.59
N GLU A 195 22.13 34.96 -5.44
CA GLU A 195 22.94 33.75 -5.21
C GLU A 195 22.07 32.51 -5.41
N ASP A 196 22.28 31.82 -6.51
CA ASP A 196 21.75 30.51 -6.76
C ASP A 196 22.73 29.46 -6.18
N PRO A 197 22.38 28.61 -5.21
CA PRO A 197 23.31 27.72 -4.49
C PRO A 197 23.86 26.56 -5.34
N TYR A 198 23.63 26.54 -6.64
CA TYR A 198 24.04 25.45 -7.54
C TYR A 198 25.28 25.73 -8.42
N LEU A 199 25.97 26.89 -8.25
CA LEU A 199 27.14 27.26 -9.05
C LEU A 199 28.48 27.01 -8.33
N GLY A 200 28.68 25.79 -7.84
CA GLY A 200 29.99 25.29 -7.40
C GLY A 200 30.60 24.32 -8.39
N LEU A 201 30.71 24.68 -9.66
CA LEU A 201 31.45 23.89 -10.64
C LEU A 201 32.93 24.28 -10.56
N GLY A 202 33.76 23.38 -10.02
CA GLY A 202 35.21 23.49 -10.11
C GLY A 202 35.63 23.68 -11.58
N GLU A 203 36.54 24.60 -11.77
CA GLU A 203 37.20 24.86 -13.05
C GLU A 203 37.76 23.56 -13.63
N VAL A 204 37.09 23.04 -14.62
CA VAL A 204 37.67 22.08 -15.56
C VAL A 204 38.44 22.92 -16.58
N ASN A 205 39.76 22.79 -16.62
CA ASN A 205 40.63 23.43 -17.59
C ASN A 205 40.14 23.11 -19.01
N LEU A 206 39.37 24.01 -19.58
CA LEU A 206 38.87 23.94 -20.96
C LEU A 206 39.90 24.44 -21.99
N GLU A 207 41.05 24.91 -21.52
CA GLU A 207 42.08 25.45 -22.41
C GLU A 207 42.97 24.38 -23.07
N GLU A 208 43.05 23.15 -22.51
CA GLU A 208 43.84 22.06 -23.13
C GLU A 208 43.09 21.21 -24.17
N GLU A 209 41.77 21.29 -24.25
CA GLU A 209 40.99 20.58 -25.29
C GLU A 209 40.62 21.48 -26.49
N ALA A 210 40.70 22.80 -26.36
CA ALA A 210 40.39 23.73 -27.44
C ALA A 210 41.46 23.77 -28.56
N ASP A 211 42.71 23.37 -28.24
CA ASP A 211 43.84 23.45 -29.18
C ASP A 211 44.00 22.19 -30.07
N ARG A 212 43.05 21.23 -29.98
CA ARG A 212 43.08 19.97 -30.77
C ARG A 212 41.97 19.84 -31.84
N MET A 213 41.16 20.85 -32.05
CA MET A 213 40.09 20.82 -33.08
C MET A 213 40.25 21.92 -34.13
N GLU A 214 41.31 21.86 -34.91
CA GLU A 214 41.23 22.28 -36.30
C GLU A 214 40.69 21.07 -37.09
N VAL A 215 39.36 21.00 -37.23
CA VAL A 215 38.67 19.92 -37.99
C VAL A 215 38.06 20.55 -39.22
N ASP A 216 38.31 19.90 -40.35
CA ASP A 216 37.79 20.20 -41.68
C ASP A 216 36.29 20.43 -41.71
N GLY A 217 35.79 21.33 -42.55
CA GLY A 217 34.40 21.83 -42.55
C GLY A 217 33.29 20.80 -42.84
N GLU A 218 33.62 19.53 -43.13
CA GLU A 218 32.64 18.44 -43.31
C GLU A 218 32.27 17.77 -41.98
N ASP A 219 33.17 17.72 -40.99
CA ASP A 219 32.91 17.10 -39.67
C ASP A 219 32.00 17.97 -38.76
N VAL A 220 31.89 19.29 -39.04
CA VAL A 220 31.06 20.23 -38.25
C VAL A 220 29.56 19.93 -38.43
N ASP A 221 29.12 19.51 -39.60
CA ASP A 221 27.73 19.17 -39.91
C ASP A 221 27.30 17.86 -39.25
N GLU A 222 28.20 16.85 -39.14
CA GLU A 222 27.94 15.57 -38.48
C GLU A 222 27.87 15.76 -36.96
N ASP A 223 28.74 16.56 -36.35
CA ASP A 223 28.73 16.91 -34.94
C ASP A 223 27.46 17.67 -34.54
N GLU A 224 26.98 18.56 -35.41
CA GLU A 224 25.73 19.28 -35.17
C GLU A 224 24.51 18.38 -35.29
N ALA A 225 24.51 17.40 -36.21
CA ALA A 225 23.48 16.42 -36.33
C ALA A 225 23.46 15.47 -35.12
N ALA A 226 24.61 15.00 -34.65
CA ALA A 226 24.73 14.17 -33.44
C ALA A 226 24.26 14.92 -32.18
N ARG A 227 24.59 16.20 -32.07
CA ARG A 227 24.10 17.05 -30.95
C ARG A 227 22.58 17.19 -30.99
N LYS A 228 21.97 17.39 -32.18
CA LYS A 228 20.51 17.44 -32.34
C LYS A 228 19.84 16.14 -31.94
N GLU A 229 20.41 15.00 -32.30
CA GLU A 229 19.89 13.68 -31.90
C GLU A 229 19.94 13.45 -30.38
N VAL A 230 21.06 13.82 -29.73
CA VAL A 230 21.18 13.75 -28.27
C VAL A 230 20.12 14.63 -27.60
N MET A 231 19.91 15.86 -28.10
CA MET A 231 18.88 16.77 -27.58
C MET A 231 17.46 16.32 -27.86
N ALA A 232 17.23 15.54 -28.94
CA ALA A 232 15.98 14.86 -29.23
C ALA A 232 15.75 13.59 -28.36
N GLY A 233 16.69 13.31 -27.44
CA GLY A 233 16.58 12.20 -26.49
C GLY A 233 16.96 10.83 -27.07
N ALA A 234 17.81 10.75 -28.07
CA ALA A 234 18.21 9.48 -28.70
C ALA A 234 18.77 8.49 -27.68
N ILE A 235 19.59 8.96 -26.72
CA ILE A 235 20.12 8.13 -25.63
C ILE A 235 19.01 7.58 -24.77
N VAL A 236 18.07 8.43 -24.35
CA VAL A 236 16.92 8.05 -23.50
C VAL A 236 16.03 7.03 -24.23
N LYS A 237 15.75 7.26 -25.52
CA LYS A 237 15.00 6.31 -26.37
C LYS A 237 15.69 4.94 -26.47
N SER A 238 17.02 4.92 -26.61
CA SER A 238 17.81 3.68 -26.63
C SER A 238 17.70 2.93 -25.30
N VAL A 239 17.78 3.64 -24.18
CA VAL A 239 17.62 3.05 -22.84
C VAL A 239 16.22 2.49 -22.65
N ILE A 240 15.17 3.23 -23.03
CA ILE A 240 13.77 2.77 -22.99
C ILE A 240 13.59 1.50 -23.84
N SER A 241 14.17 1.48 -25.04
CA SER A 241 14.10 0.31 -25.92
C SER A 241 14.81 -0.91 -25.33
N SER A 242 15.91 -0.71 -24.63
CA SER A 242 16.65 -1.76 -23.92
C SER A 242 15.87 -2.28 -22.72
N ALA A 243 15.25 -1.37 -21.95
CA ALA A 243 14.38 -1.71 -20.82
C ALA A 243 13.16 -2.54 -21.28
N ALA A 244 12.49 -2.12 -22.36
CA ALA A 244 11.32 -2.84 -22.91
C ALA A 244 11.68 -4.24 -23.42
N LYS A 245 12.91 -4.45 -23.89
CA LYS A 245 13.40 -5.78 -24.27
C LYS A 245 13.71 -6.65 -23.05
N ALA A 246 14.25 -6.07 -21.98
CA ALA A 246 14.61 -6.78 -20.76
C ALA A 246 13.36 -7.16 -19.94
N ILE A 247 12.40 -6.24 -19.81
CA ILE A 247 11.19 -6.43 -18.99
C ILE A 247 9.95 -6.11 -19.84
N PRO A 248 9.41 -7.07 -20.59
CA PRO A 248 8.18 -6.87 -21.37
C PRO A 248 6.93 -6.96 -20.47
N LYS A 249 6.90 -6.20 -19.36
CA LYS A 249 5.78 -6.14 -18.40
C LYS A 249 5.17 -4.76 -18.39
N ILE A 250 3.86 -4.70 -18.15
CA ILE A 250 3.12 -3.43 -18.11
C ILE A 250 3.63 -2.47 -17.01
N GLU A 251 4.10 -3.00 -15.89
CA GLU A 251 4.63 -2.25 -14.75
C GLU A 251 5.81 -1.34 -15.15
N LEU A 252 6.67 -1.80 -16.06
CA LEU A 252 7.75 -0.98 -16.61
C LEU A 252 7.21 0.21 -17.39
N PHE A 253 6.25 -0.03 -18.28
CA PHE A 253 5.68 1.03 -19.14
C PHE A 253 4.90 2.07 -18.34
N THR A 254 4.14 1.65 -17.32
CA THR A 254 3.43 2.58 -16.41
C THR A 254 4.42 3.42 -15.62
N SER A 255 5.43 2.81 -15.03
CA SER A 255 6.47 3.50 -14.26
C SER A 255 7.27 4.50 -15.11
N LEU A 256 7.63 4.13 -16.34
CA LEU A 256 8.33 5.03 -17.27
C LEU A 256 7.41 6.14 -17.81
N HIS A 257 6.14 5.85 -18.06
CA HIS A 257 5.15 6.86 -18.47
C HIS A 257 4.98 7.94 -17.38
N GLU A 258 4.82 7.54 -16.13
CA GLU A 258 4.73 8.43 -14.99
C GLU A 258 6.00 9.28 -14.82
N LEU A 259 7.17 8.64 -14.91
CA LEU A 259 8.45 9.34 -14.82
C LEU A 259 8.59 10.41 -15.90
N ILE A 260 8.37 10.06 -17.18
CA ILE A 260 8.52 10.99 -18.32
C ILE A 260 7.49 12.12 -18.24
N SER A 261 6.27 11.81 -17.82
CA SER A 261 5.18 12.80 -17.68
C SER A 261 5.43 13.79 -16.55
N ALA A 262 5.98 13.34 -15.41
CA ALA A 262 6.28 14.18 -14.27
C ALA A 262 7.61 14.94 -14.39
N TYR A 263 8.52 14.48 -15.26
CA TYR A 263 9.85 15.08 -15.37
C TYR A 263 9.78 16.49 -16.02
N PRO A 264 10.48 17.50 -15.49
CA PRO A 264 10.48 18.89 -16.00
C PRO A 264 11.32 18.99 -17.29
N SER A 265 10.86 18.38 -18.37
CA SER A 265 11.45 18.43 -19.70
C SER A 265 10.59 19.29 -20.64
N PRO A 266 11.16 19.86 -21.72
CA PRO A 266 10.38 20.57 -22.73
C PRO A 266 9.27 19.68 -23.34
N PRO A 267 8.11 20.27 -23.66
CA PRO A 267 6.97 19.51 -24.17
C PRO A 267 7.31 18.68 -25.42
N SER A 268 8.11 19.23 -26.34
CA SER A 268 8.51 18.53 -27.56
C SER A 268 9.33 17.25 -27.28
N LEU A 269 10.26 17.31 -26.34
CA LEU A 269 11.05 16.13 -25.94
C LEU A 269 10.15 15.12 -25.22
N ARG A 270 9.31 15.58 -24.30
CA ARG A 270 8.38 14.73 -23.53
C ARG A 270 7.45 13.96 -24.47
N GLU A 271 6.81 14.64 -25.41
CA GLU A 271 5.93 14.01 -26.39
C GLU A 271 6.68 13.00 -27.25
N SER A 272 7.87 13.33 -27.75
CA SER A 272 8.69 12.43 -28.55
C SER A 272 9.12 11.15 -27.77
N LEU A 273 9.38 11.27 -26.48
CA LEU A 273 9.70 10.11 -25.61
C LEU A 273 8.47 9.27 -25.30
N LEU A 274 7.32 9.92 -25.03
CA LEU A 274 6.06 9.22 -24.84
C LEU A 274 5.61 8.50 -26.12
N ASP A 275 5.76 9.13 -27.30
CA ASP A 275 5.50 8.47 -28.59
C ASP A 275 6.33 7.21 -28.76
N HIS A 276 7.61 7.29 -28.45
CA HIS A 276 8.50 6.13 -28.52
C HIS A 276 8.11 5.04 -27.53
N LEU A 277 7.78 5.41 -26.29
CA LEU A 277 7.33 4.48 -25.26
C LEU A 277 6.05 3.76 -25.67
N HIS A 278 5.04 4.50 -26.17
CA HIS A 278 3.78 3.92 -26.62
C HIS A 278 3.93 3.05 -27.87
N ALA A 279 4.81 3.41 -28.81
CA ALA A 279 5.14 2.57 -29.97
C ALA A 279 5.73 1.22 -29.53
N LEU A 280 6.62 1.22 -28.53
CA LEU A 280 7.16 0.00 -27.95
C LEU A 280 6.08 -0.79 -27.18
N LEU A 281 5.22 -0.12 -26.44
CA LEU A 281 4.10 -0.74 -25.72
C LEU A 281 3.17 -1.50 -26.67
N HIS A 282 2.78 -0.88 -27.79
CA HIS A 282 1.96 -1.52 -28.82
C HIS A 282 2.65 -2.72 -29.46
N LYS A 283 3.97 -2.66 -29.62
CA LYS A 283 4.75 -3.76 -30.19
C LYS A 283 4.90 -4.94 -29.23
N THR A 284 5.09 -4.67 -27.93
CA THR A 284 5.39 -5.71 -26.93
C THR A 284 4.14 -6.31 -26.30
N LEU A 285 3.11 -5.49 -26.04
CA LEU A 285 1.89 -5.88 -25.31
C LEU A 285 0.61 -5.43 -26.03
N PRO A 286 0.37 -5.83 -27.28
CA PRO A 286 -0.74 -5.30 -28.10
C PRO A 286 -2.13 -5.64 -27.56
N SER A 287 -2.29 -6.75 -26.85
CA SER A 287 -3.58 -7.23 -26.34
C SER A 287 -3.74 -7.12 -24.82
N HIS A 288 -2.76 -6.53 -24.11
CA HIS A 288 -2.82 -6.42 -22.67
C HIS A 288 -3.80 -5.31 -22.24
N PRO A 289 -4.79 -5.59 -21.35
CA PRO A 289 -5.84 -4.63 -21.01
C PRO A 289 -5.32 -3.30 -20.46
N ALA A 290 -4.36 -3.34 -19.53
CA ALA A 290 -3.77 -2.15 -18.95
C ALA A 290 -2.92 -1.35 -19.98
N ALA A 291 -2.33 -2.00 -20.98
CA ALA A 291 -1.62 -1.31 -22.06
C ALA A 291 -2.59 -0.51 -22.93
N ILE A 292 -3.75 -1.06 -23.20
CA ILE A 292 -4.82 -0.38 -23.93
C ILE A 292 -5.31 0.85 -23.16
N LYS A 293 -5.55 0.71 -21.82
CA LYS A 293 -5.91 1.83 -20.94
C LYS A 293 -4.84 2.93 -20.99
N LEU A 294 -3.59 2.56 -20.79
CA LEU A 294 -2.47 3.50 -20.78
C LEU A 294 -2.33 4.25 -22.11
N SER A 295 -2.54 3.56 -23.22
CA SER A 295 -2.51 4.18 -24.56
C SER A 295 -3.68 5.12 -24.78
N ALA A 296 -4.90 4.72 -24.45
CA ALA A 296 -6.10 5.53 -24.64
C ALA A 296 -6.09 6.78 -23.72
N THR A 297 -5.61 6.65 -22.48
CA THR A 297 -5.56 7.75 -21.51
C THR A 297 -4.33 8.65 -21.65
N ARG A 298 -3.49 8.42 -22.65
CA ARG A 298 -2.23 9.14 -22.86
C ARG A 298 -2.34 10.66 -22.85
N HIS A 299 -3.40 11.22 -23.43
CA HIS A 299 -3.64 12.66 -23.54
C HIS A 299 -4.38 13.24 -22.34
N LEU A 300 -4.87 12.40 -21.43
CA LEU A 300 -5.57 12.80 -20.21
C LEU A 300 -4.55 13.18 -19.11
N LYS A 301 -4.19 14.47 -19.05
CA LYS A 301 -3.32 15.00 -18.00
C LYS A 301 -4.18 15.53 -16.84
N ALA A 302 -3.65 15.46 -15.62
CA ALA A 302 -4.34 15.97 -14.42
C ALA A 302 -4.64 17.48 -14.46
N ASP A 303 -3.84 18.24 -15.20
CA ASP A 303 -3.93 19.71 -15.28
C ASP A 303 -4.89 20.22 -16.36
N LEU A 304 -5.51 19.32 -17.13
CA LEU A 304 -6.46 19.70 -18.19
C LEU A 304 -7.80 20.12 -17.59
N VAL A 305 -8.28 21.28 -17.99
CA VAL A 305 -9.57 21.83 -17.57
C VAL A 305 -10.29 22.42 -18.80
N GLY A 306 -11.63 22.33 -18.82
CA GLY A 306 -12.45 22.91 -19.89
C GLY A 306 -12.46 22.08 -21.18
N GLU A 307 -12.50 22.77 -22.32
CA GLU A 307 -12.66 22.17 -23.66
C GLU A 307 -11.57 21.12 -24.00
N PRO A 308 -10.26 21.35 -23.72
CA PRO A 308 -9.22 20.33 -23.98
C PRO A 308 -9.42 19.02 -23.20
N LEU A 309 -9.97 19.10 -21.97
CA LEU A 309 -10.30 17.89 -21.20
C LEU A 309 -11.45 17.13 -21.84
N VAL A 310 -12.47 17.84 -22.33
CA VAL A 310 -13.62 17.25 -23.00
C VAL A 310 -13.18 16.48 -24.22
N ASP A 311 -12.32 17.06 -25.06
CA ASP A 311 -11.85 16.43 -26.28
C ASP A 311 -10.95 15.23 -25.97
N ALA A 312 -10.00 15.38 -25.06
CA ALA A 312 -9.14 14.28 -24.64
C ALA A 312 -9.94 13.11 -24.03
N LEU A 313 -10.99 13.39 -23.26
CA LEU A 313 -11.85 12.37 -22.66
C LEU A 313 -12.71 11.65 -23.70
N LYS A 314 -13.23 12.38 -24.69
CA LYS A 314 -13.96 11.79 -25.81
C LYS A 314 -13.05 10.89 -26.63
N ASP A 315 -11.86 11.36 -26.98
CA ASP A 315 -10.89 10.58 -27.75
C ASP A 315 -10.49 9.29 -27.00
N ALA A 316 -10.23 9.38 -25.72
CA ALA A 316 -9.91 8.20 -24.89
C ALA A 316 -11.09 7.20 -24.86
N ASN A 317 -12.30 7.69 -24.65
CA ASN A 317 -13.50 6.86 -24.66
C ASN A 317 -13.73 6.19 -26.01
N GLU A 318 -13.57 6.91 -27.13
CA GLU A 318 -13.73 6.38 -28.49
C GLU A 318 -12.65 5.34 -28.82
N GLN A 319 -11.39 5.55 -28.42
CA GLN A 319 -10.32 4.58 -28.61
C GLN A 319 -10.61 3.27 -27.87
N LEU A 320 -11.03 3.34 -26.60
CA LEU A 320 -11.41 2.17 -25.82
C LEU A 320 -12.60 1.43 -26.43
N LEU A 321 -13.63 2.16 -26.85
CA LEU A 321 -14.81 1.58 -27.51
C LEU A 321 -14.47 0.96 -28.85
N ALA A 322 -13.64 1.62 -29.67
CA ALA A 322 -13.17 1.10 -30.95
C ALA A 322 -12.39 -0.22 -30.78
N TYR A 323 -11.53 -0.28 -29.77
CA TYR A 323 -10.82 -1.51 -29.45
C TYR A 323 -11.77 -2.65 -29.06
N ILE A 324 -12.73 -2.40 -28.17
CA ILE A 324 -13.71 -3.40 -27.75
C ILE A 324 -14.54 -3.91 -28.94
N ARG A 325 -14.91 -3.02 -29.87
CA ARG A 325 -15.68 -3.38 -31.08
C ARG A 325 -14.84 -4.13 -32.12
N SER A 326 -13.54 -3.79 -32.24
CA SER A 326 -12.65 -4.40 -33.25
C SER A 326 -12.30 -5.86 -32.96
N THR A 327 -12.50 -6.31 -31.72
CA THR A 327 -12.15 -7.67 -31.28
C THR A 327 -13.03 -8.76 -31.92
N GLY A 328 -14.16 -8.42 -32.58
CA GLY A 328 -14.98 -9.29 -33.44
C GLY A 328 -15.56 -10.57 -32.82
N GLY A 329 -15.30 -10.81 -31.54
CA GLY A 329 -15.68 -11.99 -30.76
C GLY A 329 -16.25 -11.64 -29.39
N PRO A 330 -16.40 -12.62 -28.49
CA PRO A 330 -16.76 -12.36 -27.12
C PRO A 330 -15.69 -11.48 -26.47
N VAL A 331 -16.12 -10.33 -25.92
CA VAL A 331 -15.20 -9.36 -25.30
C VAL A 331 -14.49 -10.00 -24.12
N SER A 332 -13.17 -9.88 -24.07
CA SER A 332 -12.39 -10.35 -22.93
C SER A 332 -12.89 -9.69 -21.64
N PRO A 333 -13.21 -10.45 -20.59
CA PRO A 333 -13.65 -9.91 -19.30
C PRO A 333 -12.67 -8.87 -18.73
N ALA A 334 -11.38 -9.05 -18.97
CA ALA A 334 -10.34 -8.13 -18.50
C ALA A 334 -10.38 -6.75 -19.20
N VAL A 335 -10.60 -6.73 -20.53
CA VAL A 335 -10.73 -5.47 -21.28
C VAL A 335 -12.04 -4.75 -20.90
N ALA A 336 -13.11 -5.51 -20.71
CA ALA A 336 -14.38 -4.97 -20.23
C ALA A 336 -14.26 -4.36 -18.83
N ALA A 337 -13.51 -5.01 -17.93
CA ALA A 337 -13.23 -4.49 -16.59
C ALA A 337 -12.45 -3.17 -16.64
N VAL A 338 -11.43 -3.07 -17.48
CA VAL A 338 -10.65 -1.84 -17.67
C VAL A 338 -11.51 -0.69 -18.17
N TYR A 339 -12.42 -0.95 -19.11
CA TYR A 339 -13.34 0.10 -19.58
C TYR A 339 -14.34 0.52 -18.49
N ALA A 340 -14.89 -0.44 -17.75
CA ALA A 340 -15.76 -0.14 -16.61
C ALA A 340 -15.05 0.72 -15.56
N GLU A 341 -13.81 0.36 -15.20
CA GLU A 341 -12.97 1.10 -14.29
C GLU A 341 -12.67 2.52 -14.79
N PHE A 342 -12.36 2.68 -16.07
CA PHE A 342 -12.14 3.99 -16.68
C PHE A 342 -13.37 4.89 -16.54
N VAL A 343 -14.54 4.38 -16.85
CA VAL A 343 -15.79 5.16 -16.74
C VAL A 343 -16.11 5.49 -15.27
N GLU A 344 -15.95 4.54 -14.35
CA GLU A 344 -16.15 4.75 -12.91
C GLU A 344 -15.17 5.79 -12.34
N GLU A 345 -13.89 5.71 -12.70
CA GLU A 345 -12.86 6.65 -12.28
C GLU A 345 -13.20 8.08 -12.69
N TRP A 346 -13.58 8.29 -13.96
CA TRP A 346 -13.88 9.63 -14.47
C TRP A 346 -15.23 10.16 -14.00
N CYS A 347 -16.23 9.32 -13.81
CA CYS A 347 -17.49 9.73 -13.18
C CYS A 347 -17.34 10.08 -11.69
N GLY A 348 -16.31 9.52 -11.01
CA GLY A 348 -15.98 9.84 -9.61
C GLY A 348 -15.19 11.14 -9.41
N LYS A 349 -14.58 11.68 -10.48
CA LYS A 349 -13.87 12.96 -10.44
C LYS A 349 -14.83 14.14 -10.53
N ASP A 350 -14.34 15.32 -10.13
CA ASP A 350 -15.07 16.57 -10.27
C ASP A 350 -15.01 17.09 -11.73
N VAL A 351 -15.86 16.51 -12.57
CA VAL A 351 -15.98 16.78 -14.01
C VAL A 351 -17.41 17.21 -14.29
N ASP A 352 -17.62 17.98 -15.37
CA ASP A 352 -18.94 18.44 -15.81
C ASP A 352 -19.98 17.30 -15.90
N ASP A 353 -21.17 17.56 -15.38
CA ASP A 353 -22.24 16.57 -15.32
C ASP A 353 -22.70 16.09 -16.71
N THR A 354 -22.55 16.94 -17.73
CA THR A 354 -22.82 16.57 -19.13
C THR A 354 -21.83 15.52 -19.64
N LEU A 355 -20.57 15.59 -19.20
CA LEU A 355 -19.55 14.59 -19.53
C LEU A 355 -19.78 13.26 -18.79
N LYS A 356 -20.18 13.32 -17.52
CA LYS A 356 -20.60 12.12 -16.78
C LYS A 356 -21.76 11.44 -17.47
N ALA A 357 -22.78 12.21 -17.87
CA ALA A 357 -23.92 11.71 -18.63
C ALA A 357 -23.52 11.11 -19.98
N TYR A 358 -22.57 11.71 -20.70
CA TYR A 358 -22.00 11.18 -21.93
C TYR A 358 -21.34 9.81 -21.71
N LEU A 359 -20.48 9.67 -20.70
CA LEU A 359 -19.79 8.42 -20.39
C LEU A 359 -20.77 7.30 -20.01
N ILE A 360 -21.76 7.60 -19.16
CA ILE A 360 -22.81 6.64 -18.76
C ILE A 360 -23.63 6.20 -19.98
N THR A 361 -23.97 7.15 -20.86
CA THR A 361 -24.70 6.84 -22.09
C THR A 361 -23.87 5.98 -23.05
N SER A 362 -22.60 6.27 -23.19
CA SER A 362 -21.65 5.48 -24.00
C SER A 362 -21.56 4.03 -23.49
N LEU A 363 -21.45 3.84 -22.18
CA LEU A 363 -21.48 2.52 -21.54
C LEU A 363 -22.82 1.80 -21.79
N HIS A 364 -23.94 2.50 -21.66
CA HIS A 364 -25.27 1.94 -21.96
C HIS A 364 -25.39 1.45 -23.40
N ILE A 365 -24.92 2.26 -24.36
CA ILE A 365 -24.94 1.91 -25.79
C ILE A 365 -24.07 0.68 -26.06
N LEU A 366 -22.86 0.63 -25.45
CA LEU A 366 -21.96 -0.52 -25.54
C LEU A 366 -22.64 -1.81 -25.07
N ILE A 367 -23.24 -1.79 -23.87
CA ILE A 367 -23.96 -2.97 -23.29
C ILE A 367 -25.09 -3.46 -24.21
N ARG A 368 -25.69 -2.56 -24.99
CA ARG A 368 -26.72 -2.94 -25.96
C ARG A 368 -26.19 -3.52 -27.28
N GLN A 369 -24.99 -3.11 -27.68
CA GLN A 369 -24.31 -3.55 -28.91
C GLN A 369 -23.58 -4.87 -28.76
N LEU A 370 -23.14 -5.20 -27.54
CA LEU A 370 -22.38 -6.41 -27.29
C LEU A 370 -23.22 -7.68 -27.44
N PRO A 371 -22.66 -8.74 -28.07
CA PRO A 371 -23.28 -10.05 -28.11
C PRO A 371 -23.38 -10.68 -26.71
N ALA A 372 -24.36 -11.53 -26.49
CA ALA A 372 -24.44 -12.31 -25.25
C ALA A 372 -23.42 -13.45 -25.24
N PRO A 373 -22.77 -13.75 -24.11
CA PRO A 373 -22.93 -13.15 -22.75
C PRO A 373 -22.15 -11.84 -22.59
N VAL A 374 -22.83 -10.81 -22.05
CA VAL A 374 -22.18 -9.53 -21.74
C VAL A 374 -21.33 -9.66 -20.49
N PRO A 375 -20.09 -9.14 -20.46
CA PRO A 375 -19.23 -9.18 -19.29
C PRO A 375 -19.89 -8.57 -18.04
N PRO A 376 -19.92 -9.28 -16.90
CA PRO A 376 -20.67 -8.85 -15.71
C PRO A 376 -20.12 -7.56 -15.10
N GLY A 377 -18.82 -7.26 -15.26
CA GLY A 377 -18.20 -6.01 -14.80
C GLY A 377 -18.86 -4.77 -15.38
N LEU A 378 -19.18 -4.77 -16.68
CA LEU A 378 -19.88 -3.66 -17.35
C LEU A 378 -21.30 -3.48 -16.83
N LEU A 379 -22.01 -4.59 -16.58
CA LEU A 379 -23.38 -4.56 -16.06
C LEU A 379 -23.42 -3.99 -14.64
N ALA A 380 -22.47 -4.40 -13.80
CA ALA A 380 -22.34 -3.92 -12.44
C ALA A 380 -21.97 -2.44 -12.38
N ALA A 381 -20.97 -2.02 -13.18
CA ALA A 381 -20.56 -0.61 -13.29
C ALA A 381 -21.72 0.28 -13.74
N HIS A 382 -22.49 -0.15 -14.73
CA HIS A 382 -23.64 0.59 -15.22
C HIS A 382 -24.68 0.83 -14.12
N ILE A 383 -25.01 -0.18 -13.29
CA ILE A 383 -25.96 -0.02 -12.17
C ILE A 383 -25.39 0.98 -11.14
N ARG A 384 -24.10 0.81 -10.72
CA ARG A 384 -23.46 1.70 -9.74
C ARG A 384 -23.43 3.14 -10.20
N LEU A 385 -23.08 3.37 -11.47
CA LEU A 385 -23.02 4.71 -12.06
C LEU A 385 -24.39 5.38 -12.16
N LEU A 386 -25.44 4.64 -12.54
CA LEU A 386 -26.80 5.19 -12.55
C LEU A 386 -27.26 5.59 -11.14
N ALA A 387 -26.99 4.75 -10.14
CA ALA A 387 -27.35 5.01 -8.75
C ALA A 387 -26.55 6.21 -8.17
N SER A 388 -25.24 6.27 -8.44
CA SER A 388 -24.38 7.37 -8.02
C SER A 388 -24.76 8.70 -8.70
N HIS A 389 -25.03 8.68 -10.00
CA HIS A 389 -25.46 9.86 -10.75
C HIS A 389 -26.77 10.43 -10.21
N HIS A 390 -27.76 9.56 -9.95
CA HIS A 390 -29.01 9.99 -9.33
C HIS A 390 -28.83 10.59 -7.93
N ALA A 391 -27.94 9.99 -7.11
CA ALA A 391 -27.65 10.50 -5.77
C ALA A 391 -27.00 11.89 -5.78
N SER A 392 -26.18 12.19 -6.80
CA SER A 392 -25.49 13.47 -6.93
C SER A 392 -26.33 14.58 -7.57
N LEU A 393 -27.11 14.28 -8.58
CA LEU A 393 -27.71 15.25 -9.48
C LEU A 393 -29.27 15.15 -9.60
N GLY A 394 -29.85 14.13 -8.98
CA GLY A 394 -31.30 13.85 -9.14
C GLY A 394 -31.63 13.25 -10.50
N SER A 395 -32.92 13.33 -10.88
CA SER A 395 -33.41 12.73 -12.12
C SER A 395 -33.60 13.77 -13.22
N GLY A 396 -33.14 13.44 -14.44
CA GLY A 396 -33.53 14.21 -15.64
C GLY A 396 -32.43 14.56 -16.64
N LEU A 397 -31.15 14.35 -16.29
CA LEU A 397 -29.99 14.63 -17.16
C LEU A 397 -29.75 13.54 -18.21
N LEU A 398 -30.10 12.29 -17.91
CA LEU A 398 -29.89 11.18 -18.83
C LEU A 398 -31.03 11.03 -19.84
N PRO A 399 -30.73 10.61 -21.09
CA PRO A 399 -31.73 10.40 -22.13
C PRO A 399 -32.85 9.48 -21.66
N GLY A 400 -34.08 9.91 -21.87
CA GLY A 400 -35.27 9.13 -21.51
C GLY A 400 -35.45 8.95 -20.00
N LYS A 401 -34.90 9.81 -19.15
CA LYS A 401 -34.95 9.71 -17.67
C LYS A 401 -34.48 8.34 -17.18
N ALA A 402 -33.35 7.84 -17.72
CA ALA A 402 -32.75 6.56 -17.30
C ALA A 402 -32.30 6.57 -15.85
N ASP A 403 -32.09 7.76 -15.31
CA ASP A 403 -31.71 8.08 -13.93
C ASP A 403 -32.88 8.09 -12.92
N SER A 404 -34.14 7.80 -13.36
CA SER A 404 -35.26 7.68 -12.43
C SER A 404 -35.13 6.40 -11.57
N PRO A 405 -35.47 6.46 -10.25
CA PRO A 405 -35.37 5.31 -9.34
C PRO A 405 -36.00 4.03 -9.87
N GLU A 406 -37.21 4.13 -10.42
CA GLU A 406 -37.93 2.99 -10.98
C GLU A 406 -37.19 2.34 -12.17
N LYS A 407 -36.58 3.17 -13.05
CA LYS A 407 -35.82 2.64 -14.20
C LYS A 407 -34.47 2.08 -13.78
N ILE A 408 -33.81 2.65 -12.76
CA ILE A 408 -32.59 2.10 -12.19
C ILE A 408 -32.89 0.70 -11.64
N LEU A 409 -33.94 0.54 -10.83
CA LEU A 409 -34.32 -0.76 -10.28
C LEU A 409 -34.69 -1.77 -11.39
N ARG A 410 -35.46 -1.32 -12.41
CA ARG A 410 -35.77 -2.16 -13.55
C ARG A 410 -34.56 -2.61 -14.33
N THR A 411 -33.60 -1.70 -14.51
CA THR A 411 -32.32 -1.99 -15.19
C THR A 411 -31.46 -2.95 -14.38
N ALA A 412 -31.39 -2.75 -13.07
CA ALA A 412 -30.66 -3.63 -12.14
C ALA A 412 -31.24 -5.06 -12.18
N ARG A 413 -32.55 -5.20 -12.09
CA ARG A 413 -33.27 -6.49 -12.20
C ARG A 413 -33.02 -7.16 -13.56
N LYS A 414 -33.03 -6.39 -14.67
CA LYS A 414 -32.70 -6.90 -16.01
C LYS A 414 -31.22 -7.34 -16.13
N HIS A 415 -30.30 -6.66 -15.47
CA HIS A 415 -28.88 -7.03 -15.52
C HIS A 415 -28.61 -8.30 -14.71
N THR A 416 -29.27 -8.52 -13.59
CA THR A 416 -29.16 -9.77 -12.84
C THR A 416 -29.70 -10.98 -13.61
N THR A 417 -30.78 -10.80 -14.43
CA THR A 417 -31.24 -11.88 -15.31
C THR A 417 -30.25 -12.24 -16.42
N LYS A 418 -29.43 -11.28 -16.86
CA LYS A 418 -28.39 -11.54 -17.86
C LYS A 418 -27.16 -12.23 -17.30
N ALA A 419 -26.83 -12.01 -16.03
CA ALA A 419 -25.66 -12.59 -15.35
C ALA A 419 -26.04 -13.05 -13.92
N PRO A 420 -26.85 -14.09 -13.79
CA PRO A 420 -27.41 -14.51 -12.49
C PRO A 420 -26.37 -15.04 -11.50
N THR A 421 -25.25 -15.56 -11.98
CA THR A 421 -24.19 -16.13 -11.13
C THR A 421 -23.18 -15.12 -10.63
N SER A 422 -23.18 -13.89 -11.16
CA SER A 422 -22.15 -12.90 -10.84
C SER A 422 -22.40 -12.15 -9.55
N ALA A 423 -21.53 -12.30 -8.57
CA ALA A 423 -21.54 -11.55 -7.32
C ALA A 423 -21.49 -10.02 -7.53
N ALA A 424 -20.69 -9.55 -8.49
CA ALA A 424 -20.54 -8.12 -8.76
C ALA A 424 -21.83 -7.46 -9.19
N VAL A 425 -22.63 -8.12 -10.05
CA VAL A 425 -23.93 -7.59 -10.52
C VAL A 425 -24.96 -7.59 -9.39
N TRP A 426 -24.98 -8.64 -8.58
CA TRP A 426 -25.87 -8.73 -7.42
C TRP A 426 -25.56 -7.68 -6.36
N LEU A 427 -24.27 -7.48 -6.03
CA LEU A 427 -23.87 -6.41 -5.10
C LEU A 427 -24.24 -5.02 -5.61
N ALA A 428 -24.10 -4.77 -6.91
CA ALA A 428 -24.54 -3.51 -7.52
C ALA A 428 -26.07 -3.34 -7.45
N ARG A 429 -26.84 -4.42 -7.72
CA ARG A 429 -28.31 -4.41 -7.56
C ARG A 429 -28.72 -4.16 -6.11
N LEU A 430 -28.15 -4.88 -5.16
CA LEU A 430 -28.44 -4.70 -3.73
C LEU A 430 -28.11 -3.28 -3.25
N GLY A 431 -27.01 -2.69 -3.75
CA GLY A 431 -26.68 -1.29 -3.49
C GLY A 431 -27.75 -0.31 -4.04
N ALA A 432 -28.25 -0.55 -5.23
CA ALA A 432 -29.34 0.25 -5.83
C ALA A 432 -30.67 0.05 -5.09
N GLU A 433 -31.03 -1.20 -4.74
CA GLU A 433 -32.25 -1.49 -3.99
C GLU A 433 -32.23 -0.88 -2.59
N ARG A 434 -31.05 -0.85 -1.92
CA ARG A 434 -30.87 -0.14 -0.64
C ARG A 434 -31.21 1.34 -0.73
N GLN A 435 -30.90 2.00 -1.85
CA GLN A 435 -31.16 3.42 -2.02
C GLN A 435 -32.64 3.71 -2.37
N PHE A 436 -33.29 2.87 -3.16
CA PHE A 436 -34.55 3.19 -3.81
C PHE A 436 -35.73 2.27 -3.47
N ALA A 437 -35.48 1.07 -2.93
CA ALA A 437 -36.50 0.07 -2.63
C ALA A 437 -36.92 0.05 -1.15
N THR A 438 -37.99 -0.69 -0.86
CA THR A 438 -38.48 -0.94 0.50
C THR A 438 -37.64 -2.05 1.18
N GLN A 439 -37.65 -2.08 2.52
CA GLN A 439 -36.86 -3.10 3.25
C GLN A 439 -37.25 -4.55 2.89
N ASN A 440 -38.54 -4.79 2.64
CA ASN A 440 -39.00 -6.13 2.26
C ASN A 440 -38.46 -6.55 0.88
N GLU A 441 -38.39 -5.61 -0.07
CA GLU A 441 -37.80 -5.88 -1.39
C GLU A 441 -36.30 -6.11 -1.31
N ILE A 442 -35.61 -5.36 -0.45
CA ILE A 442 -34.16 -5.55 -0.21
C ILE A 442 -33.88 -6.95 0.35
N ASN A 443 -34.64 -7.38 1.36
CA ASN A 443 -34.50 -8.70 1.94
C ASN A 443 -34.78 -9.81 0.92
N ALA A 444 -35.86 -9.68 0.13
CA ALA A 444 -36.18 -10.63 -0.93
C ALA A 444 -35.09 -10.70 -2.01
N ALA A 445 -34.54 -9.55 -2.41
CA ALA A 445 -33.43 -9.51 -3.36
C ALA A 445 -32.15 -10.15 -2.81
N TRP A 446 -31.88 -9.97 -1.53
CA TRP A 446 -30.72 -10.59 -0.87
C TRP A 446 -30.89 -12.12 -0.76
N GLU A 447 -32.08 -12.62 -0.44
CA GLU A 447 -32.37 -14.05 -0.48
C GLU A 447 -32.23 -14.64 -1.90
N GLU A 448 -32.72 -13.92 -2.90
CA GLU A 448 -32.57 -14.32 -4.31
C GLU A 448 -31.10 -14.36 -4.72
N ALA A 449 -30.30 -13.35 -4.31
CA ALA A 449 -28.87 -13.29 -4.56
C ALA A 449 -28.12 -14.49 -3.98
N ARG A 450 -28.40 -14.87 -2.74
CA ARG A 450 -27.78 -16.03 -2.07
C ARG A 450 -28.02 -17.36 -2.78
N LYS A 451 -29.20 -17.50 -3.44
CA LYS A 451 -29.58 -18.70 -4.18
C LYS A 451 -28.88 -18.86 -5.53
N HIS A 452 -28.52 -17.73 -6.16
CA HIS A 452 -28.03 -17.73 -7.54
C HIS A 452 -26.52 -17.47 -7.67
N VAL A 453 -25.91 -16.78 -6.73
CA VAL A 453 -24.49 -16.42 -6.81
C VAL A 453 -23.58 -17.62 -6.56
N THR A 454 -22.58 -17.79 -7.44
CA THR A 454 -21.54 -18.81 -7.36
C THR A 454 -20.17 -18.17 -7.61
N GLY A 455 -19.08 -18.79 -7.15
CA GLY A 455 -17.70 -18.37 -7.39
C GLY A 455 -17.03 -17.63 -6.23
N ASP A 456 -15.87 -17.00 -6.49
CA ASP A 456 -14.91 -16.55 -5.46
C ASP A 456 -15.43 -15.46 -4.52
N ARG A 457 -16.40 -14.66 -4.95
CA ARG A 457 -16.94 -13.54 -4.17
C ARG A 457 -18.30 -13.83 -3.53
N ILE A 458 -18.67 -15.09 -3.37
CA ILE A 458 -19.93 -15.51 -2.75
C ILE A 458 -20.06 -14.95 -1.31
N GLN A 459 -18.97 -14.92 -0.57
CA GLN A 459 -18.93 -14.42 0.80
C GLN A 459 -19.35 -12.94 0.90
N ASP A 460 -19.01 -12.10 -0.07
CA ASP A 460 -19.35 -10.67 -0.07
C ASP A 460 -20.88 -10.48 -0.14
N VAL A 461 -21.56 -11.31 -0.93
CA VAL A 461 -23.01 -11.26 -1.08
C VAL A 461 -23.74 -11.80 0.17
N TRP A 462 -23.22 -12.85 0.77
CA TRP A 462 -23.79 -13.42 1.98
C TRP A 462 -23.60 -12.52 3.20
N LEU A 463 -22.45 -11.89 3.33
CA LEU A 463 -22.15 -10.96 4.43
C LEU A 463 -22.81 -9.60 4.25
N TRP A 464 -23.22 -9.23 3.01
CA TRP A 464 -23.77 -7.92 2.70
C TRP A 464 -24.96 -7.53 3.60
N GLY A 465 -25.92 -8.43 3.80
CA GLY A 465 -27.10 -8.16 4.64
C GLY A 465 -26.82 -8.11 6.14
N LEU A 466 -25.63 -8.54 6.58
CA LEU A 466 -25.23 -8.49 7.99
C LEU A 466 -24.52 -7.17 8.35
N GLU A 467 -24.12 -6.37 7.37
CA GLU A 467 -23.47 -5.09 7.62
C GLU A 467 -24.49 -4.05 8.15
N PRO A 468 -24.17 -3.34 9.26
CA PRO A 468 -25.06 -2.33 9.83
C PRO A 468 -25.45 -1.23 8.84
N ALA A 469 -24.50 -0.86 7.96
CA ALA A 469 -24.71 0.14 6.92
C ALA A 469 -25.79 -0.25 5.88
N ASN A 470 -26.09 -1.54 5.73
CA ASN A 470 -27.03 -2.08 4.77
C ASN A 470 -28.42 -2.34 5.39
N ARG A 471 -28.54 -2.24 6.72
CA ARG A 471 -29.82 -2.30 7.43
C ARG A 471 -30.39 -0.90 7.58
N ARG A 472 -31.63 -0.71 7.20
CA ARG A 472 -32.32 0.56 7.45
C ARG A 472 -32.60 0.68 8.94
N PRO A 473 -32.25 1.80 9.62
CA PRO A 473 -32.57 1.96 11.01
C PRO A 473 -34.08 1.80 11.24
N PRO A 474 -34.51 1.09 12.29
CA PRO A 474 -35.93 0.98 12.61
C PRO A 474 -36.53 2.37 12.82
N SER A 475 -37.77 2.56 12.33
CA SER A 475 -38.50 3.82 12.49
C SER A 475 -38.54 4.22 13.97
N PRO A 476 -38.25 5.48 14.33
CA PRO A 476 -38.18 5.91 15.72
C PRO A 476 -39.48 5.72 16.51
N ASP A 477 -40.60 5.49 15.84
CA ASP A 477 -41.93 5.44 16.42
C ASP A 477 -42.39 4.05 16.94
N CYS A 478 -41.61 2.97 16.76
CA CYS A 478 -42.14 1.61 16.94
C CYS A 478 -41.64 0.80 18.14
N ALA A 479 -40.82 1.29 19.07
CA ALA A 479 -40.30 0.42 20.12
C ALA A 479 -40.35 1.04 21.53
N PRO A 480 -41.17 0.50 22.47
CA PRO A 480 -41.04 0.75 23.90
C PRO A 480 -39.80 -0.02 24.42
N GLY A 481 -38.82 0.65 25.01
CA GLY A 481 -37.64 0.03 25.61
C GLY A 481 -36.48 1.02 25.76
N THR A 482 -35.60 0.76 26.72
CA THR A 482 -34.35 1.51 26.88
C THR A 482 -33.41 1.29 25.70
N ALA A 483 -32.49 2.21 25.44
CA ALA A 483 -31.53 2.09 24.35
C ALA A 483 -30.70 0.78 24.44
N SER A 484 -30.39 0.33 25.65
CA SER A 484 -29.65 -0.90 25.92
C SER A 484 -30.46 -2.19 25.63
N GLU A 485 -31.78 -2.17 25.87
CA GLU A 485 -32.66 -3.31 25.55
C GLU A 485 -32.85 -3.45 24.03
N ARG A 486 -32.90 -2.35 23.29
CA ARG A 486 -32.97 -2.36 21.82
C ARG A 486 -31.68 -2.91 21.21
N GLU A 487 -30.52 -2.42 21.68
CA GLU A 487 -29.22 -2.94 21.26
C GLU A 487 -29.10 -4.44 21.49
N HIS A 488 -29.60 -4.93 22.62
CA HIS A 488 -29.59 -6.35 22.93
C HIS A 488 -30.47 -7.16 21.98
N ALA A 489 -31.70 -6.69 21.72
CA ALA A 489 -32.63 -7.34 20.80
C ALA A 489 -32.06 -7.37 19.36
N ASP A 490 -31.41 -6.30 18.91
CA ASP A 490 -30.77 -6.25 17.61
C ASP A 490 -29.62 -7.25 17.48
N ILE A 491 -28.83 -7.42 18.54
CA ILE A 491 -27.72 -8.42 18.56
C ILE A 491 -28.28 -9.85 18.60
N GLU A 492 -29.35 -10.13 19.35
CA GLU A 492 -29.99 -11.45 19.35
C GLU A 492 -30.57 -11.80 17.98
N ALA A 493 -31.24 -10.84 17.32
CA ALA A 493 -31.74 -11.01 15.95
C ALA A 493 -30.58 -11.28 14.94
N GLU A 494 -29.43 -10.62 15.13
CA GLU A 494 -28.25 -10.90 14.31
C GLU A 494 -27.73 -12.34 14.51
N VAL A 495 -27.74 -12.83 15.73
CA VAL A 495 -27.33 -14.22 16.04
C VAL A 495 -28.25 -15.24 15.38
N GLU A 496 -29.58 -15.02 15.43
CA GLU A 496 -30.57 -15.91 14.77
C GLU A 496 -30.36 -15.95 13.26
N VAL A 497 -30.20 -14.79 12.62
CA VAL A 497 -29.93 -14.71 11.16
C VAL A 497 -28.63 -15.45 10.81
N LEU A 498 -27.56 -15.32 11.63
CA LEU A 498 -26.31 -16.00 11.40
C LEU A 498 -26.44 -17.53 11.57
N GLU A 499 -27.23 -18.02 12.52
CA GLU A 499 -27.52 -19.46 12.67
C GLU A 499 -28.26 -20.01 11.43
N GLN A 500 -29.24 -19.27 10.91
CA GLN A 500 -29.91 -19.63 9.66
C GLN A 500 -28.94 -19.67 8.48
N LEU A 501 -28.07 -18.64 8.32
CA LEU A 501 -27.09 -18.59 7.25
C LEU A 501 -26.06 -19.72 7.33
N LEU A 502 -25.62 -20.08 8.54
CA LEU A 502 -24.73 -21.22 8.75
C LEU A 502 -25.40 -22.55 8.36
N HIS A 503 -26.69 -22.69 8.67
CA HIS A 503 -27.44 -23.85 8.22
C HIS A 503 -27.60 -23.89 6.70
N GLU A 504 -27.98 -22.78 6.07
CA GLU A 504 -28.07 -22.67 4.61
C GLU A 504 -26.73 -22.93 3.92
N SER A 505 -25.60 -22.40 4.48
CA SER A 505 -24.25 -22.61 3.93
C SER A 505 -23.82 -24.08 3.96
N SER A 506 -24.27 -24.84 4.95
CA SER A 506 -23.97 -26.28 5.05
C SER A 506 -24.66 -27.13 3.98
N LEU A 507 -25.72 -26.61 3.34
CA LEU A 507 -26.48 -27.30 2.28
C LEU A 507 -25.85 -27.08 0.87
N ILE A 508 -24.89 -26.19 0.72
CA ILE A 508 -24.22 -25.91 -0.56
C ILE A 508 -23.20 -27.02 -0.86
N ARG A 509 -23.26 -27.59 -2.06
CA ARG A 509 -22.45 -28.77 -2.43
C ARG A 509 -21.06 -28.49 -3.00
N GLU A 510 -20.65 -27.22 -3.17
CA GLU A 510 -19.33 -26.86 -3.74
C GLU A 510 -18.29 -26.63 -2.63
N PRO A 511 -17.33 -27.55 -2.39
CA PRO A 511 -16.46 -27.50 -1.21
C PRO A 511 -15.39 -26.40 -1.23
N ALA A 512 -14.96 -25.93 -2.40
CA ALA A 512 -13.86 -24.98 -2.48
C ALA A 512 -14.26 -23.52 -2.11
N ALA A 513 -15.44 -23.08 -2.56
CA ALA A 513 -15.94 -21.73 -2.26
C ALA A 513 -16.67 -21.67 -0.90
N THR A 514 -17.23 -22.79 -0.44
CA THR A 514 -18.03 -22.87 0.79
C THR A 514 -17.18 -22.87 2.05
N GLY A 515 -15.95 -23.39 2.01
CA GLY A 515 -15.06 -23.41 3.18
C GLY A 515 -14.75 -22.01 3.70
N ALA A 516 -14.38 -21.09 2.81
CA ALA A 516 -14.09 -19.70 3.16
C ALA A 516 -15.35 -18.93 3.61
N LEU A 517 -16.50 -19.19 2.97
CA LEU A 517 -17.78 -18.61 3.36
C LEU A 517 -18.19 -19.08 4.76
N HIS A 518 -18.15 -20.40 5.01
CA HIS A 518 -18.52 -20.97 6.30
C HIS A 518 -17.61 -20.46 7.43
N GLU A 519 -16.32 -20.35 7.17
CA GLU A 519 -15.34 -19.74 8.09
C GLU A 519 -15.69 -18.28 8.40
N ALA A 520 -15.98 -17.47 7.39
CA ALA A 520 -16.34 -16.06 7.57
C ALA A 520 -17.65 -15.89 8.37
N LEU A 521 -18.66 -16.71 8.10
CA LEU A 521 -19.91 -16.74 8.86
C LEU A 521 -19.70 -17.17 10.31
N LEU A 522 -18.85 -18.17 10.56
CA LEU A 522 -18.54 -18.64 11.91
C LEU A 522 -17.77 -17.58 12.72
N ILE A 523 -16.85 -16.86 12.11
CA ILE A 523 -16.14 -15.75 12.76
C ILE A 523 -17.14 -14.66 13.18
N ARG A 524 -18.07 -14.29 12.30
CA ARG A 524 -19.13 -13.33 12.61
C ARG A 524 -20.08 -13.84 13.70
N TYR A 525 -20.48 -15.10 13.61
CA TYR A 525 -21.33 -15.75 14.63
C TYR A 525 -20.64 -15.78 15.99
N ALA A 526 -19.35 -16.12 16.03
CA ALA A 526 -18.57 -16.08 17.25
C ALA A 526 -18.54 -14.68 17.88
N ALA A 527 -18.33 -13.62 17.08
CA ALA A 527 -18.35 -12.26 17.54
C ALA A 527 -19.74 -11.80 18.03
N ALA A 528 -20.79 -12.06 17.26
CA ALA A 528 -22.16 -11.66 17.62
C ALA A 528 -22.64 -12.38 18.88
N SER A 529 -22.43 -13.70 18.98
CA SER A 529 -22.81 -14.50 20.16
C SER A 529 -22.03 -14.09 21.43
N HIS A 530 -20.77 -13.67 21.30
CA HIS A 530 -19.99 -13.12 22.42
C HIS A 530 -20.56 -11.76 22.88
N ARG A 531 -20.88 -10.85 21.94
CA ARG A 531 -21.53 -9.57 22.23
C ARG A 531 -22.90 -9.74 22.89
N ALA A 532 -23.72 -10.69 22.41
CA ALA A 532 -25.03 -11.00 22.98
C ALA A 532 -24.91 -11.43 24.47
N LEU A 533 -23.96 -12.30 24.79
CA LEU A 533 -23.71 -12.71 26.16
C LEU A 533 -23.23 -11.55 27.04
N ARG A 534 -22.29 -10.72 26.55
CA ARG A 534 -21.82 -9.54 27.30
C ARG A 534 -22.96 -8.56 27.56
N SER A 535 -23.80 -8.26 26.56
CA SER A 535 -24.96 -7.38 26.70
C SER A 535 -25.98 -7.92 27.72
N ARG A 536 -26.32 -9.21 27.64
CA ARG A 536 -27.24 -9.86 28.57
C ARG A 536 -26.78 -9.75 30.04
N PHE A 537 -25.50 -9.98 30.32
CA PHE A 537 -24.97 -9.91 31.69
C PHE A 537 -24.73 -8.47 32.15
N ARG A 538 -24.58 -7.50 31.25
CA ARG A 538 -24.51 -6.08 31.57
C ARG A 538 -25.85 -5.50 32.02
N ILE A 539 -26.95 -5.91 31.39
CA ILE A 539 -28.31 -5.48 31.70
C ILE A 539 -28.77 -6.06 33.05
N THR A 540 -28.37 -7.29 33.40
CA THR A 540 -28.75 -7.95 34.61
C THR A 540 -27.96 -7.48 35.87
N SER A 541 -26.88 -6.70 35.67
CA SER A 541 -26.11 -6.12 36.77
C SER A 541 -26.73 -4.79 37.19
N PRO A 542 -27.15 -4.59 38.48
CA PRO A 542 -27.71 -3.33 38.91
C PRO A 542 -26.68 -2.20 38.81
N PRO A 543 -27.08 -0.98 38.41
CA PRO A 543 -26.17 0.16 38.36
C PRO A 543 -25.56 0.39 39.75
N ALA A 544 -24.25 0.61 39.80
CA ALA A 544 -23.54 0.94 41.03
C ALA A 544 -24.02 2.30 41.55
N THR A 545 -25.05 2.28 42.38
CA THR A 545 -25.54 3.47 43.08
C THR A 545 -24.49 3.88 44.12
N ILE A 546 -23.91 5.06 43.95
CA ILE A 546 -23.03 5.71 44.90
C ILE A 546 -23.86 6.04 46.15
N ALA A 547 -23.99 5.13 47.11
CA ALA A 547 -24.50 5.40 48.44
C ALA A 547 -24.07 4.29 49.42
N GLN A 548 -23.26 4.67 50.39
CA GLN A 548 -22.90 4.05 51.67
C GLN A 548 -22.51 2.56 51.72
N PRO A 549 -21.47 2.20 52.47
CA PRO A 549 -20.99 0.81 52.55
C PRO A 549 -21.92 -0.04 53.42
N PRO A 550 -22.57 -1.07 52.87
CA PRO A 550 -23.32 -2.04 53.64
C PRO A 550 -22.43 -3.21 54.12
N PRO A 551 -22.85 -3.99 55.11
CA PRO A 551 -22.03 -4.99 55.78
C PRO A 551 -21.56 -6.12 54.83
N ARG A 552 -20.27 -6.41 54.89
CA ARG A 552 -19.39 -7.17 54.01
C ARG A 552 -19.78 -8.62 53.64
N GLN A 553 -20.84 -9.22 54.15
CA GLN A 553 -21.05 -10.66 53.99
C GLN A 553 -22.11 -11.11 52.96
N ARG A 554 -23.06 -10.26 52.55
CA ARG A 554 -24.11 -10.66 51.58
C ARG A 554 -23.82 -10.38 50.12
N HIS A 555 -22.90 -9.46 49.78
CA HIS A 555 -22.58 -9.11 48.41
C HIS A 555 -21.62 -10.08 47.71
N ILE A 556 -20.79 -10.79 48.49
CA ILE A 556 -19.84 -11.79 47.94
C ILE A 556 -20.57 -13.01 47.33
N ALA A 557 -21.72 -13.40 47.87
CA ALA A 557 -22.47 -14.54 47.37
C ALA A 557 -23.20 -14.26 46.02
N LYS A 558 -23.80 -13.04 45.90
CA LYS A 558 -24.49 -12.64 44.66
C LYS A 558 -23.51 -12.34 43.50
N GLY A 559 -22.38 -11.70 43.77
CA GLY A 559 -21.34 -11.46 42.76
C GLY A 559 -20.71 -12.78 42.25
N ARG A 560 -20.48 -13.74 43.14
CA ARG A 560 -19.93 -15.05 42.79
C ARG A 560 -20.89 -15.92 41.97
N THR A 561 -22.20 -15.87 42.20
CA THR A 561 -23.21 -16.61 41.45
C THR A 561 -23.38 -16.04 40.01
N ASN A 562 -23.34 -14.74 39.85
CA ASN A 562 -23.45 -14.13 38.51
C ASN A 562 -22.19 -14.34 37.65
N LEU A 563 -21.00 -14.32 38.26
CA LEU A 563 -19.74 -14.63 37.58
C LEU A 563 -19.70 -16.10 37.14
N SER A 564 -20.19 -17.04 37.96
CA SER A 564 -20.29 -18.45 37.60
C SER A 564 -21.29 -18.69 36.46
N ALA A 565 -22.45 -18.02 36.48
CA ALA A 565 -23.46 -18.15 35.44
C ALA A 565 -22.98 -17.58 34.08
N SER A 566 -22.21 -16.47 34.09
CA SER A 566 -21.60 -15.93 32.89
C SER A 566 -20.56 -16.88 32.31
N ALA A 567 -19.67 -17.44 33.12
CA ALA A 567 -18.67 -18.40 32.68
C ALA A 567 -19.30 -19.68 32.12
N GLU A 568 -20.38 -20.18 32.72
CA GLU A 568 -21.12 -21.33 32.23
C GLU A 568 -21.79 -21.09 30.88
N ALA A 569 -22.36 -19.88 30.67
CA ALA A 569 -22.95 -19.48 29.40
C ALA A 569 -21.90 -19.37 28.30
N ARG A 570 -20.73 -18.78 28.60
CA ARG A 570 -19.58 -18.69 27.66
C ARG A 570 -19.04 -20.09 27.33
N LEU A 571 -18.94 -21.00 28.30
CA LEU A 571 -18.53 -22.37 28.09
C LEU A 571 -19.53 -23.15 27.20
N ALA A 572 -20.84 -22.96 27.43
CA ALA A 572 -21.88 -23.54 26.59
C ALA A 572 -21.80 -23.07 25.14
N ARG A 573 -21.51 -21.77 24.94
CA ARG A 573 -21.26 -21.18 23.60
C ARG A 573 -20.07 -21.86 22.90
N VAL A 574 -18.93 -21.97 23.57
CA VAL A 574 -17.72 -22.61 23.01
C VAL A 574 -18.02 -24.06 22.62
N ARG A 575 -18.72 -24.80 23.48
CA ARG A 575 -19.14 -26.17 23.17
C ARG A 575 -20.10 -26.26 21.99
N LYS A 576 -21.07 -25.29 21.88
CA LYS A 576 -21.99 -25.24 20.74
C LYS A 576 -21.21 -25.02 19.43
N ILE A 577 -20.25 -24.06 19.41
CA ILE A 577 -19.40 -23.83 18.24
C ILE A 577 -18.63 -25.10 17.85
N GLY A 578 -18.01 -25.77 18.81
CA GLY A 578 -17.20 -26.95 18.53
C GLY A 578 -17.99 -28.20 18.14
N SER A 579 -19.22 -28.38 18.65
CA SER A 579 -20.04 -29.58 18.40
C SER A 579 -20.98 -29.44 17.21
N ALA A 580 -21.54 -28.25 16.97
CA ALA A 580 -22.53 -28.01 15.92
C ALA A 580 -21.90 -27.65 14.55
N TYR A 581 -20.73 -27.02 14.58
CA TYR A 581 -20.04 -26.53 13.40
C TYR A 581 -18.63 -27.13 13.38
N ALA A 582 -18.04 -27.35 12.23
CA ALA A 582 -16.66 -27.81 12.09
C ALA A 582 -15.70 -26.60 11.92
N PRO A 583 -15.34 -25.87 12.99
CA PRO A 583 -14.60 -24.64 12.89
C PRO A 583 -13.15 -24.86 12.48
N SER A 584 -12.62 -23.99 11.63
CA SER A 584 -11.21 -23.97 11.25
C SER A 584 -10.32 -23.45 12.39
N ALA A 585 -9.02 -23.65 12.27
CA ALA A 585 -8.03 -23.10 13.22
C ALA A 585 -8.16 -21.58 13.38
N ARG A 586 -8.48 -20.87 12.30
CA ARG A 586 -8.68 -19.41 12.31
C ARG A 586 -9.90 -18.97 13.11
N VAL A 587 -10.99 -19.72 13.05
CA VAL A 587 -12.18 -19.46 13.88
C VAL A 587 -11.83 -19.63 15.36
N TRP A 588 -11.11 -20.69 15.72
CA TRP A 588 -10.68 -20.92 17.09
C TRP A 588 -9.72 -19.85 17.62
N ALA A 589 -8.81 -19.37 16.77
CA ALA A 589 -7.94 -18.26 17.10
C ALA A 589 -8.75 -17.00 17.45
N GLU A 590 -9.78 -16.70 16.67
CA GLU A 590 -10.66 -15.55 16.91
C GLU A 590 -11.51 -15.73 18.18
N VAL A 591 -12.08 -16.91 18.41
CA VAL A 591 -12.81 -17.23 19.66
C VAL A 591 -11.89 -17.09 20.87
N PHE A 592 -10.65 -17.58 20.78
CA PHE A 592 -9.66 -17.44 21.84
C PHE A 592 -9.36 -15.97 22.15
N ARG A 593 -9.15 -15.15 21.12
CA ARG A 593 -8.89 -13.71 21.25
C ARG A 593 -10.04 -12.99 21.97
N GLN A 594 -11.30 -13.28 21.58
CA GLN A 594 -12.50 -12.70 22.18
C GLN A 594 -12.63 -13.07 23.66
N GLU A 595 -12.35 -14.33 24.00
CA GLU A 595 -12.46 -14.83 25.38
C GLU A 595 -11.27 -14.41 26.26
N ALA A 596 -10.12 -14.07 25.67
CA ALA A 596 -8.94 -13.57 26.37
C ALA A 596 -9.02 -12.06 26.71
N GLY A 597 -10.08 -11.36 26.33
CA GLY A 597 -10.29 -9.95 26.67
C GLY A 597 -9.88 -8.97 25.56
N GLY A 598 -9.57 -9.42 24.35
CA GLY A 598 -9.33 -8.57 23.21
C GLY A 598 -10.63 -7.91 22.72
N ASP A 599 -10.78 -6.59 22.87
CA ASP A 599 -11.89 -5.85 22.26
C ASP A 599 -11.76 -5.87 20.75
N SER A 600 -12.74 -6.50 20.08
CA SER A 600 -12.79 -6.57 18.61
C SER A 600 -13.66 -5.47 18.03
N ASP A 601 -13.23 -4.21 18.13
CA ASP A 601 -13.75 -3.14 17.26
C ASP A 601 -12.98 -3.02 15.93
N VAL A 602 -12.31 -4.11 15.51
CA VAL A 602 -11.59 -4.16 14.23
C VAL A 602 -12.48 -4.76 13.14
N ALA A 603 -13.61 -4.09 12.84
CA ALA A 603 -14.37 -4.33 11.62
C ALA A 603 -13.88 -3.45 10.43
N SER A 604 -12.80 -2.67 10.58
CA SER A 604 -12.42 -1.66 9.59
C SER A 604 -10.92 -1.41 9.41
N THR A 605 -10.06 -2.45 9.52
CA THR A 605 -8.67 -2.27 9.04
C THR A 605 -8.36 -3.29 7.96
N PRO A 606 -7.91 -2.81 6.76
CA PRO A 606 -7.48 -3.68 5.68
C PRO A 606 -6.18 -4.41 6.07
N ALA A 607 -6.02 -5.59 5.49
CA ALA A 607 -4.90 -6.48 5.67
C ALA A 607 -3.54 -5.77 5.60
N GLY A 608 -2.88 -5.65 6.74
CA GLY A 608 -1.51 -5.17 6.86
C GLY A 608 -0.74 -6.13 7.76
N GLY A 609 0.28 -6.74 7.20
CA GLY A 609 1.44 -7.35 7.80
C GLY A 609 1.26 -8.39 8.93
N ALA A 610 1.91 -9.52 8.78
CA ALA A 610 1.94 -10.63 9.75
C ALA A 610 2.45 -10.24 11.16
N ASP A 611 3.05 -9.06 11.34
CA ASP A 611 3.62 -8.58 12.60
C ASP A 611 2.58 -7.92 13.52
N ALA A 612 1.48 -7.38 12.97
CA ALA A 612 0.36 -6.85 13.77
C ALA A 612 -0.47 -7.96 14.44
N ALA A 613 -0.38 -9.19 13.98
CA ALA A 613 -1.13 -10.32 14.50
C ALA A 613 -0.68 -10.73 15.92
N ASN A 614 0.58 -10.50 16.29
CA ASN A 614 1.10 -10.91 17.59
C ASN A 614 0.67 -9.99 18.75
N ASP A 615 0.48 -8.69 18.49
CA ASP A 615 0.01 -7.75 19.52
C ASP A 615 -1.53 -7.71 19.65
N ALA A 616 -2.26 -8.12 18.61
CA ALA A 616 -3.71 -8.12 18.60
C ALA A 616 -4.37 -9.23 19.44
N TYR A 617 -3.61 -10.23 19.90
CA TYR A 617 -4.16 -11.36 20.67
C TYR A 617 -4.47 -11.04 22.15
N PHE A 618 -4.04 -9.90 22.69
CA PHE A 618 -3.97 -9.75 24.14
C PHE A 618 -4.41 -8.36 24.61
N GLY A 619 -5.71 -8.26 24.94
CA GLY A 619 -6.19 -7.29 25.92
C GLY A 619 -5.80 -7.71 27.36
N ASP A 620 -6.12 -6.88 28.35
CA ASP A 620 -5.88 -7.16 29.77
C ASP A 620 -6.32 -8.58 30.15
N ALA A 621 -5.53 -9.26 30.99
CA ALA A 621 -5.62 -10.70 31.32
C ALA A 621 -6.86 -11.08 32.15
N ASP A 622 -8.06 -10.69 31.73
CA ASP A 622 -9.32 -10.84 32.46
C ASP A 622 -10.17 -12.05 31.98
N GLY A 623 -9.59 -12.93 31.13
CA GLY A 623 -10.25 -14.12 30.60
C GLY A 623 -10.47 -15.21 31.67
N ASP A 624 -11.64 -15.84 31.66
CA ASP A 624 -11.89 -17.01 32.53
C ASP A 624 -11.09 -18.22 32.03
N GLU A 625 -10.16 -18.70 32.85
CA GLU A 625 -9.28 -19.86 32.52
C GLU A 625 -10.05 -21.10 32.06
N ARG A 626 -11.25 -21.37 32.63
CA ARG A 626 -12.03 -22.55 32.27
C ARG A 626 -12.53 -22.50 30.84
N VAL A 627 -12.97 -21.33 30.42
CA VAL A 627 -13.46 -21.10 29.05
C VAL A 627 -12.32 -21.15 28.05
N LEU A 628 -11.23 -20.45 28.32
CA LEU A 628 -10.05 -20.45 27.47
C LEU A 628 -9.39 -21.84 27.34
N ARG A 629 -9.39 -22.60 28.42
CA ARG A 629 -8.92 -23.98 28.39
C ARG A 629 -9.79 -24.87 27.50
N ALA A 630 -11.11 -24.69 27.54
CA ALA A 630 -12.01 -25.38 26.63
C ALA A 630 -11.77 -25.01 25.16
N VAL A 631 -11.56 -23.72 24.87
CA VAL A 631 -11.18 -23.25 23.52
C VAL A 631 -9.86 -23.88 23.09
N TYR A 632 -8.85 -23.90 23.96
CA TYR A 632 -7.56 -24.54 23.69
C TYR A 632 -7.69 -26.02 23.35
N GLU A 633 -8.52 -26.76 24.09
CA GLU A 633 -8.73 -28.21 23.87
C GLU A 633 -9.38 -28.51 22.51
N PHE A 634 -10.31 -27.67 22.04
CA PHE A 634 -10.87 -27.78 20.70
C PHE A 634 -9.88 -27.32 19.62
N TRP A 635 -9.24 -26.18 19.82
CA TRP A 635 -8.29 -25.61 18.86
C TRP A 635 -7.08 -26.52 18.61
N ARG A 636 -6.59 -27.18 19.66
CA ARG A 636 -5.48 -28.14 19.56
C ARG A 636 -5.75 -29.29 18.60
N GLN A 637 -7.01 -29.65 18.37
CA GLN A 637 -7.38 -30.73 17.44
C GLN A 637 -7.24 -30.28 15.97
N THR A 638 -7.34 -29.00 15.69
CA THR A 638 -7.24 -28.43 14.34
C THR A 638 -5.84 -27.88 14.03
N ASP A 639 -5.25 -27.12 14.96
CA ASP A 639 -3.87 -26.62 14.89
C ASP A 639 -3.24 -26.63 16.29
N GLY A 640 -2.54 -27.70 16.58
CA GLY A 640 -1.91 -27.88 17.89
C GLY A 640 -0.75 -26.94 18.16
N VAL A 641 -0.05 -26.48 17.12
CA VAL A 641 1.12 -25.59 17.26
C VAL A 641 0.66 -24.19 17.68
N GLU A 642 -0.23 -23.60 16.89
CA GLU A 642 -0.73 -22.24 17.15
C GLU A 642 -1.49 -22.17 18.48
N ALA A 643 -2.37 -23.14 18.73
CA ALA A 643 -3.12 -23.23 19.98
C ALA A 643 -2.21 -23.28 21.22
N THR A 644 -1.11 -24.06 21.14
CA THR A 644 -0.19 -24.20 22.28
C THR A 644 0.62 -22.93 22.52
N VAL A 645 1.05 -22.26 21.47
CA VAL A 645 1.76 -20.98 21.59
C VAL A 645 0.84 -19.90 22.17
N ALA A 646 -0.39 -19.77 21.64
CA ALA A 646 -1.37 -18.79 22.13
C ALA A 646 -1.74 -19.04 23.62
N TRP A 647 -2.00 -20.29 23.99
CA TRP A 647 -2.29 -20.64 25.37
C TRP A 647 -1.12 -20.37 26.33
N ALA A 648 0.10 -20.73 25.94
CA ALA A 648 1.31 -20.47 26.74
C ALA A 648 1.55 -18.95 26.88
N THR A 649 1.32 -18.17 25.83
CA THR A 649 1.46 -16.71 25.84
C THR A 649 0.45 -16.07 26.78
N TRP A 650 -0.81 -16.51 26.77
CA TRP A 650 -1.83 -16.02 27.71
C TRP A 650 -1.45 -16.36 29.17
N LEU A 651 -1.00 -17.59 29.46
CA LEU A 651 -0.51 -17.98 30.78
C LEU A 651 0.65 -17.11 31.25
N LEU A 652 1.58 -16.78 30.36
CA LEU A 652 2.71 -15.90 30.68
C LEU A 652 2.23 -14.48 31.07
N ARG A 653 1.30 -13.93 30.33
CA ARG A 653 0.72 -12.60 30.60
C ARG A 653 -0.13 -12.56 31.86
N SER A 654 -0.82 -13.65 32.19
CA SER A 654 -1.54 -13.79 33.46
C SER A 654 -0.64 -14.06 34.68
N GLY A 655 0.70 -13.94 34.52
CA GLY A 655 1.69 -14.12 35.60
C GLY A 655 2.03 -15.58 35.92
N ARG A 656 1.50 -16.56 35.19
CA ARG A 656 1.67 -18.01 35.42
C ARG A 656 2.80 -18.61 34.57
N SER A 657 3.99 -18.03 34.68
CA SER A 657 5.14 -18.41 33.87
C SER A 657 5.57 -19.88 33.98
N LYS A 658 5.40 -20.49 35.17
CA LYS A 658 5.72 -21.92 35.37
C LYS A 658 4.81 -22.83 34.57
N ASP A 659 3.52 -22.52 34.53
CA ASP A 659 2.52 -23.30 33.78
C ASP A 659 2.73 -23.13 32.27
N ALA A 660 3.04 -21.93 31.81
CA ALA A 660 3.39 -21.63 30.42
C ALA A 660 4.57 -22.49 29.94
N VAL A 661 5.67 -22.50 30.69
CA VAL A 661 6.83 -23.35 30.38
C VAL A 661 6.46 -24.82 30.41
N GLY A 662 5.63 -25.25 31.38
CA GLY A 662 5.15 -26.63 31.48
C GLY A 662 4.31 -27.08 30.29
N VAL A 663 3.53 -26.18 29.69
CA VAL A 663 2.73 -26.44 28.47
C VAL A 663 3.65 -26.62 27.27
N VAL A 664 4.61 -25.71 27.07
CA VAL A 664 5.57 -25.79 25.97
C VAL A 664 6.45 -27.04 26.08
N ALA A 665 6.95 -27.36 27.27
CA ALA A 665 7.77 -28.54 27.48
C ALA A 665 7.03 -29.87 27.16
N ARG A 666 5.72 -29.93 27.42
CA ARG A 666 4.89 -31.09 27.09
C ARG A 666 4.44 -31.15 25.61
N ALA A 667 4.66 -30.07 24.84
CA ALA A 667 4.23 -30.00 23.45
C ALA A 667 4.85 -31.13 22.61
N ARG A 668 6.11 -31.50 22.82
CA ARG A 668 6.77 -32.60 22.10
C ARG A 668 6.10 -33.94 22.33
N SER A 669 5.70 -34.21 23.57
CA SER A 669 5.03 -35.49 23.91
C SER A 669 3.58 -35.58 23.41
N VAL A 670 2.92 -34.43 23.24
CA VAL A 670 1.49 -34.35 22.90
C VAL A 670 1.27 -34.19 21.40
N LEU A 671 2.12 -33.42 20.71
CA LEU A 671 1.97 -33.05 19.29
C LEU A 671 2.93 -33.81 18.37
N GLY A 672 3.93 -34.52 18.93
CA GLY A 672 5.03 -35.14 18.20
C GLY A 672 6.27 -34.24 18.09
N GLU A 673 7.40 -34.82 17.69
CA GLU A 673 8.72 -34.19 17.77
C GLU A 673 8.84 -32.94 16.85
N ALA A 674 8.44 -33.05 15.59
CA ALA A 674 8.51 -31.95 14.62
C ALA A 674 7.60 -30.77 14.98
N ALA A 675 6.36 -31.03 15.42
CA ALA A 675 5.44 -29.99 15.87
C ALA A 675 5.93 -29.34 17.19
N GLY A 676 6.48 -30.12 18.10
CA GLY A 676 7.08 -29.63 19.35
C GLY A 676 8.25 -28.69 19.12
N GLU A 677 9.14 -28.97 18.15
CA GLU A 677 10.24 -28.06 17.77
C GLU A 677 9.72 -26.73 17.19
N THR A 678 8.66 -26.78 16.39
CA THR A 678 8.04 -25.56 15.86
C THR A 678 7.41 -24.71 16.95
N VAL A 679 6.75 -25.31 17.95
CA VAL A 679 6.23 -24.62 19.13
C VAL A 679 7.36 -23.96 19.91
N GLU A 680 8.46 -24.65 20.18
CA GLU A 680 9.60 -24.09 20.90
C GLU A 680 10.25 -22.91 20.14
N ARG A 681 10.38 -23.01 18.81
CA ARG A 681 10.93 -21.95 17.98
C ARG A 681 10.03 -20.71 18.01
N ARG A 682 8.72 -20.88 17.83
CA ARG A 682 7.74 -19.77 17.91
C ARG A 682 7.65 -19.19 19.31
N TRP A 683 7.65 -20.03 20.33
CA TRP A 683 7.68 -19.60 21.72
C TRP A 683 8.90 -18.75 22.04
N LYS A 684 10.04 -19.14 21.54
CA LYS A 684 11.28 -18.36 21.68
C LYS A 684 11.17 -16.99 21.02
N SER A 685 10.59 -16.89 19.82
CA SER A 685 10.35 -15.60 19.17
C SER A 685 9.38 -14.71 19.96
N VAL A 686 8.38 -15.28 20.64
CA VAL A 686 7.47 -14.54 21.53
C VAL A 686 8.21 -13.99 22.77
N LEU A 687 9.15 -14.76 23.32
CA LEU A 687 9.95 -14.33 24.48
C LEU A 687 11.00 -13.28 24.12
N ASP A 688 11.59 -13.37 22.92
CA ASP A 688 12.62 -12.45 22.44
C ASP A 688 12.05 -11.10 22.00
N GLY A 689 10.71 -10.98 21.86
CA GLY A 689 9.97 -9.76 21.44
C GLY A 689 10.05 -9.50 19.94
N PRO A 690 9.30 -8.50 19.39
CA PRO A 690 9.18 -8.25 17.95
C PRO A 690 10.46 -7.72 17.27
N GLU A 691 11.56 -7.53 18.00
CA GLU A 691 12.79 -6.92 17.46
C GLU A 691 13.70 -7.86 16.65
N ASP A 692 13.47 -9.18 16.66
CA ASP A 692 14.39 -10.16 16.03
C ASP A 692 13.76 -11.06 14.93
N ALA A 693 12.52 -10.81 14.49
CA ALA A 693 11.98 -11.44 13.30
C ALA A 693 12.71 -10.88 12.08
N GLY A 694 13.70 -11.64 11.62
CA GLY A 694 14.53 -11.28 10.48
C GLY A 694 13.66 -10.87 9.29
N VAL A 695 13.87 -9.67 8.81
CA VAL A 695 13.36 -9.18 7.54
C VAL A 695 13.87 -10.13 6.45
N ASN A 696 13.03 -11.08 6.05
CA ASN A 696 13.23 -11.78 4.80
C ASN A 696 13.16 -10.74 3.68
N SER A 697 14.19 -10.74 2.87
CA SER A 697 14.57 -9.79 1.84
C SER A 697 13.66 -9.80 0.61
N GLU A 698 12.35 -9.56 0.72
CA GLU A 698 11.49 -9.50 -0.49
C GLU A 698 10.52 -8.33 -0.59
N GLU A 699 10.37 -7.45 0.39
CA GLU A 699 9.55 -6.24 0.19
C GLU A 699 10.11 -5.04 0.96
N VAL A 700 10.94 -4.25 0.29
CA VAL A 700 11.23 -2.87 0.70
C VAL A 700 10.23 -1.98 -0.04
N PRO A 701 9.31 -1.29 0.65
CA PRO A 701 8.40 -0.35 -0.02
C PRO A 701 9.22 0.78 -0.64
N SER A 702 9.12 0.93 -1.96
CA SER A 702 9.87 1.92 -2.76
C SER A 702 9.42 3.38 -2.57
N ALA A 703 8.50 3.67 -1.63
CA ALA A 703 7.78 4.95 -1.57
C ALA A 703 8.27 5.97 -0.51
N VAL A 704 9.38 5.73 0.20
CA VAL A 704 9.76 6.63 1.33
C VAL A 704 11.03 7.45 1.07
N TRP A 705 11.52 7.52 -0.15
CA TRP A 705 12.87 8.05 -0.39
C TRP A 705 12.98 9.50 -0.87
N PHE A 706 11.89 10.23 -1.09
CA PHE A 706 11.96 11.56 -1.71
C PHE A 706 10.94 12.61 -1.20
N ASP A 707 10.65 12.66 0.12
CA ASP A 707 9.98 13.83 0.70
C ASP A 707 10.82 14.39 1.85
N ASP A 708 11.83 15.19 1.51
CA ASP A 708 12.62 16.00 2.45
C ASP A 708 11.85 17.23 3.00
N ALA A 709 10.60 17.41 2.59
CA ALA A 709 9.80 18.58 3.01
C ALA A 709 8.90 18.34 4.24
N ALA A 710 8.76 17.09 4.73
CA ALA A 710 7.87 16.78 5.84
C ALA A 710 8.57 16.47 7.18
N ALA A 711 9.89 16.53 7.25
CA ALA A 711 10.67 16.15 8.44
C ALA A 711 10.89 17.28 9.47
N GLU A 712 10.45 18.50 9.23
CA GLU A 712 10.69 19.63 10.16
C GLU A 712 9.57 19.85 11.20
N GLU A 713 8.39 19.24 11.10
CA GLU A 713 7.27 19.55 12.01
C GLU A 713 6.98 18.55 13.15
N THR A 714 7.70 17.45 13.30
CA THR A 714 7.37 16.44 14.34
C THR A 714 8.36 16.34 15.51
N PHE A 715 9.19 17.34 15.76
CA PHE A 715 10.05 17.40 16.97
C PHE A 715 9.86 18.66 17.81
N ALA A 716 8.62 19.12 17.96
CA ALA A 716 8.27 20.10 18.98
C ALA A 716 7.32 19.45 19.99
N LEU A 717 7.88 18.65 20.94
CA LEU A 717 7.37 18.45 22.31
C LEU A 717 8.44 17.73 23.13
#